data_41b43dbac11799724c90dfe21b36e990
#
_entry.id   41b43dbac11799724c90dfe21b36e990
#
_cell.length_a   1.000
_cell.length_b   1.000
_cell.length_c   1.000
_cell.angle_alpha   90.00
_cell.angle_beta   90.00
_cell.angle_gamma   90.00
#
_symmetry.space_group_name_H-M   'P 1'
#
loop_
_entity.id
_entity.type
_entity.pdbx_description
1 polymer ?
#
loop_
_entity_poly.entity_id
_entity_poly.type
_entity_poly.pdbx_seq_one_letter_code
_entity_poly.pdbx_strand_id
1 'polypeptide(L)'
;MPNLAPAATTALTLDGSNLVLVYAVLVIAVIALAMGVYFRRQVLVADPGTENMQTIGAAVEEGAQAYLARQFKTLGVFVTLVFGLLFLLPADTSGIKLGRSLFFIIGAVFSAAIGYFGMSLAVKANVRVASAARLGDRDLGMRIAFRTGGTVGMATVGLGLLGASVVVLLYKGDAPKVLEGFGFGAALLAMFMRVGGGIFTKAADVGADLVGKVEAGIPEDDPRNAATIADNVGDNVGDCAGMAADLFESYAVMLVAALILGVAALGTQGLVFPLLIPAIGAVTAILGVFITRVKPGQNALTAINNGFYISAVISAVLSVAAVFLYLNPSIPQVADAAGQVTSPAIEGLRIRASVAVLIGILLAGVILWLTGHFTGTDKRPTKDVARTSLTGAATVVLAGIGVGLESAVYTAVIIGAAVYGAFLLGGGSIALALFLVAVAGTGLLTTVGVIVAMDTFGPVSDNAQGIAEMSGDVDGEGAQILTDLDAVGNTTKAITKGIAIATAVLAATALFGSFTDAWRSAVSALVAGNQVTQEPSAFSQATLSTDIVSPNVLVGALLGAAVVFLFSGLAINAVTRAAGAIVFEVRRQFRDHPGIMDYTEKPDYARVVDICTKDSLRELTTPGLLAALTPVVVGFGLGIGALAGFLAGAISTGCLMAVFLANSGGSWDNAKKIVEDGHHGGKGSDAHAATVIGDTVGDPFKDTAGPAINPLIKVMNLVSVLIAPAIISVTFTTGTSPIVRYGIAIVALLIIAAAVTVSKSRDIAIGGDENDEPAEGELPVALPAQGPESVVGGPGGERPVGDRRDRVELGKGDDPVDDPERTSV
;
A
#
# COMPACT_ATOMS: atom_id res chain seq x y z
N MET A 1 -41.16 -0.23 1.57
CA MET A 1 -40.04 -1.12 1.98
C MET A 1 -40.51 -2.55 1.83
N PRO A 2 -39.78 -3.44 1.15
CA PRO A 2 -40.07 -4.85 1.27
C PRO A 2 -39.80 -5.25 2.72
N ASN A 3 -40.72 -6.06 3.28
CA ASN A 3 -40.77 -6.48 4.68
C ASN A 3 -39.39 -6.91 5.19
N LEU A 4 -38.88 -6.19 6.14
CA LEU A 4 -37.74 -6.58 6.98
C LEU A 4 -38.26 -7.57 8.06
N ALA A 5 -38.72 -8.76 7.63
CA ALA A 5 -38.89 -9.83 8.58
C ALA A 5 -37.50 -10.31 8.99
N PRO A 6 -37.17 -10.38 10.30
CA PRO A 6 -35.91 -10.95 10.73
C PRO A 6 -35.87 -12.39 10.23
N ALA A 7 -34.87 -12.75 9.43
CA ALA A 7 -34.56 -14.15 9.19
C ALA A 7 -34.44 -14.79 10.58
N ALA A 8 -35.23 -15.84 10.81
CA ALA A 8 -35.19 -16.56 12.07
C ALA A 8 -33.74 -16.93 12.34
N THR A 9 -33.18 -16.33 13.40
CA THR A 9 -31.81 -16.58 13.86
C THR A 9 -31.79 -17.99 14.43
N THR A 10 -31.73 -19.02 13.57
CA THR A 10 -31.24 -20.33 13.98
C THR A 10 -29.83 -20.09 14.48
N ALA A 11 -29.61 -20.37 15.76
CA ALA A 11 -28.29 -20.25 16.37
C ALA A 11 -27.30 -21.00 15.47
N LEU A 12 -26.34 -20.26 14.91
CA LEU A 12 -25.32 -20.82 14.01
C LEU A 12 -24.49 -21.82 14.82
N THR A 13 -24.65 -23.10 14.52
CA THR A 13 -23.90 -24.18 15.17
C THR A 13 -22.68 -24.53 14.32
N LEU A 14 -21.51 -24.52 14.93
CA LEU A 14 -20.27 -24.97 14.31
C LEU A 14 -19.99 -26.39 14.79
N ASP A 15 -20.53 -27.39 14.08
CA ASP A 15 -20.51 -28.81 14.48
C ASP A 15 -19.98 -29.71 13.36
N GLY A 16 -19.63 -30.94 13.68
CA GLY A 16 -19.29 -32.00 12.73
C GLY A 16 -18.17 -31.63 11.77
N SER A 17 -18.39 -31.77 10.47
CA SER A 17 -17.40 -31.50 9.40
C SER A 17 -16.95 -30.03 9.34
N ASN A 18 -17.84 -29.09 9.68
CA ASN A 18 -17.50 -27.67 9.68
C ASN A 18 -16.44 -27.33 10.73
N LEU A 19 -16.57 -27.89 11.93
CA LEU A 19 -15.59 -27.73 13.00
C LEU A 19 -14.23 -28.35 12.61
N VAL A 20 -14.23 -29.54 12.00
CA VAL A 20 -13.00 -30.20 11.52
C VAL A 20 -12.31 -29.37 10.46
N LEU A 21 -13.04 -28.74 9.55
CA LEU A 21 -12.46 -27.86 8.53
C LEU A 21 -11.81 -26.62 9.14
N VAL A 22 -12.42 -25.99 10.15
CA VAL A 22 -11.79 -24.84 10.84
C VAL A 22 -10.51 -25.25 11.55
N TYR A 23 -10.47 -26.45 12.19
CA TYR A 23 -9.22 -26.98 12.73
C TYR A 23 -8.18 -27.28 11.65
N ALA A 24 -8.59 -27.77 10.49
CA ALA A 24 -7.68 -27.99 9.36
C ALA A 24 -7.06 -26.67 8.87
N VAL A 25 -7.85 -25.60 8.78
CA VAL A 25 -7.36 -24.25 8.46
C VAL A 25 -6.36 -23.77 9.53
N LEU A 26 -6.67 -23.99 10.82
CA LEU A 26 -5.78 -23.64 11.91
C LEU A 26 -4.43 -24.37 11.79
N VAL A 27 -4.45 -25.67 11.47
CA VAL A 27 -3.22 -26.46 11.24
C VAL A 27 -2.45 -25.92 10.05
N ILE A 28 -3.11 -25.56 8.94
CA ILE A 28 -2.45 -24.94 7.77
C ILE A 28 -1.80 -23.61 8.17
N ALA A 29 -2.47 -22.78 8.98
CA ALA A 29 -1.91 -21.54 9.49
C ALA A 29 -0.62 -21.77 10.28
N VAL A 30 -0.60 -22.77 11.17
CA VAL A 30 0.60 -23.16 11.93
C VAL A 30 1.70 -23.68 11.02
N ILE A 31 1.36 -24.48 10.01
CA ILE A 31 2.34 -24.95 9.00
C ILE A 31 2.94 -23.77 8.24
N ALA A 32 2.12 -22.78 7.82
CA ALA A 32 2.63 -21.59 7.16
C ALA A 32 3.63 -20.83 8.04
N LEU A 33 3.33 -20.63 9.33
CA LEU A 33 4.24 -20.01 10.30
C LEU A 33 5.54 -20.82 10.48
N ALA A 34 5.44 -22.14 10.56
CA ALA A 34 6.60 -23.03 10.66
C ALA A 34 7.49 -22.94 9.40
N MET A 35 6.86 -22.81 8.20
CA MET A 35 7.57 -22.61 6.95
C MET A 35 8.26 -21.24 6.90
N GLY A 36 7.65 -20.18 7.43
CA GLY A 36 8.30 -18.88 7.61
C GLY A 36 9.56 -19.00 8.46
N VAL A 37 9.51 -19.72 9.60
CA VAL A 37 10.69 -19.98 10.43
C VAL A 37 11.76 -20.79 9.67
N TYR A 38 11.35 -21.74 8.84
CA TYR A 38 12.26 -22.52 8.01
C TYR A 38 12.97 -21.63 6.97
N PHE A 39 12.25 -20.77 6.24
CA PHE A 39 12.86 -19.83 5.29
C PHE A 39 13.81 -18.85 5.98
N ARG A 40 13.40 -18.30 7.15
CA ARG A 40 14.25 -17.44 7.96
C ARG A 40 15.58 -18.11 8.31
N ARG A 41 15.57 -19.38 8.72
CA ARG A 41 16.78 -20.12 9.00
C ARG A 41 17.67 -20.25 7.77
N GLN A 42 17.12 -20.50 6.60
CA GLN A 42 17.87 -20.61 5.36
C GLN A 42 18.56 -19.30 4.96
N VAL A 43 17.89 -18.16 5.17
CA VAL A 43 18.49 -16.84 4.94
C VAL A 43 19.65 -16.58 5.89
N LEU A 44 19.47 -16.87 7.19
CA LEU A 44 20.47 -16.57 8.23
C LEU A 44 21.72 -17.46 8.17
N VAL A 45 21.66 -18.62 7.51
CA VAL A 45 22.81 -19.52 7.33
C VAL A 45 23.75 -19.02 6.20
N ALA A 46 23.25 -18.16 5.30
CA ALA A 46 24.08 -17.59 4.23
C ALA A 46 25.21 -16.72 4.78
N ASP A 47 26.30 -16.61 4.03
CA ASP A 47 27.50 -15.85 4.39
C ASP A 47 27.17 -14.37 4.66
N PRO A 48 27.53 -13.79 5.82
CA PRO A 48 27.27 -12.38 6.15
C PRO A 48 28.20 -11.39 5.45
N GLY A 49 29.17 -11.82 4.64
CA GLY A 49 30.06 -10.98 3.86
C GLY A 49 31.28 -10.49 4.65
N THR A 50 31.92 -9.43 4.15
CA THR A 50 33.14 -8.83 4.72
C THR A 50 32.83 -8.08 6.02
N GLU A 51 33.90 -7.72 6.75
CA GLU A 51 33.78 -6.93 7.99
C GLU A 51 33.19 -5.53 7.72
N ASN A 52 33.56 -4.90 6.58
CA ASN A 52 33.00 -3.61 6.18
C ASN A 52 31.49 -3.73 5.92
N MET A 53 31.06 -4.71 5.11
CA MET A 53 29.63 -4.95 4.86
C MET A 53 28.84 -5.20 6.14
N GLN A 54 29.42 -5.99 7.09
CA GLN A 54 28.79 -6.27 8.37
C GLN A 54 28.70 -5.01 9.26
N THR A 55 29.70 -4.12 9.22
CA THR A 55 29.71 -2.87 9.98
C THR A 55 28.59 -1.94 9.48
N ILE A 56 28.44 -1.78 8.16
CA ILE A 56 27.37 -0.98 7.55
C ILE A 56 26.01 -1.61 7.87
N GLY A 57 25.86 -2.92 7.67
CA GLY A 57 24.62 -3.63 7.97
C GLY A 57 24.23 -3.56 9.46
N ALA A 58 25.20 -3.50 10.38
CA ALA A 58 24.93 -3.31 11.80
C ALA A 58 24.42 -1.89 12.11
N ALA A 59 24.96 -0.86 11.43
CA ALA A 59 24.46 0.52 11.57
C ALA A 59 23.03 0.65 11.07
N VAL A 60 22.69 0.03 9.93
CA VAL A 60 21.32 -0.03 9.41
C VAL A 60 20.40 -0.79 10.37
N GLU A 61 20.87 -1.93 10.95
CA GLU A 61 20.08 -2.71 11.92
C GLU A 61 19.78 -1.89 13.18
N GLU A 62 20.78 -1.17 13.73
CA GLU A 62 20.63 -0.30 14.91
C GLU A 62 19.61 0.82 14.64
N GLY A 63 19.73 1.53 13.53
CA GLY A 63 18.80 2.59 13.13
C GLY A 63 17.36 2.08 12.98
N ALA A 64 17.19 0.96 12.30
CA ALA A 64 15.89 0.34 12.08
C ALA A 64 15.23 -0.12 13.40
N GLN A 65 16.01 -0.70 14.33
CA GLN A 65 15.50 -1.07 15.64
C GLN A 65 15.11 0.14 16.49
N ALA A 66 15.91 1.20 16.47
CA ALA A 66 15.63 2.45 17.19
C ALA A 66 14.31 3.07 16.70
N TYR A 67 14.12 3.13 15.38
CA TYR A 67 12.88 3.61 14.78
C TYR A 67 11.66 2.81 15.25
N LEU A 68 11.68 1.47 15.08
CA LEU A 68 10.54 0.63 15.45
C LEU A 68 10.23 0.69 16.94
N ALA A 69 11.25 0.70 17.79
CA ALA A 69 11.04 0.82 19.24
C ALA A 69 10.29 2.11 19.60
N ARG A 70 10.65 3.22 18.98
CA ARG A 70 10.00 4.52 19.17
C ARG A 70 8.59 4.54 18.57
N GLN A 71 8.43 3.98 17.36
CA GLN A 71 7.14 3.88 16.69
C GLN A 71 6.15 3.05 17.50
N PHE A 72 6.54 1.84 17.94
CA PHE A 72 5.65 0.97 18.74
C PHE A 72 5.28 1.57 20.09
N LYS A 73 6.17 2.32 20.73
CA LYS A 73 5.86 3.06 21.96
C LYS A 73 4.78 4.11 21.71
N THR A 74 4.89 4.86 20.62
CA THR A 74 3.89 5.88 20.23
C THR A 74 2.57 5.24 19.88
N LEU A 75 2.59 4.19 19.05
CA LEU A 75 1.39 3.46 18.62
C LEU A 75 0.70 2.75 19.76
N GLY A 76 1.45 2.26 20.75
CA GLY A 76 0.91 1.66 21.97
C GLY A 76 -0.06 2.60 22.72
N VAL A 77 0.22 3.89 22.74
CA VAL A 77 -0.68 4.89 23.33
C VAL A 77 -1.99 4.97 22.53
N PHE A 78 -1.92 5.06 21.19
CA PHE A 78 -3.10 5.08 20.33
C PHE A 78 -3.93 3.80 20.46
N VAL A 79 -3.29 2.65 20.42
CA VAL A 79 -3.94 1.33 20.58
C VAL A 79 -4.67 1.25 21.92
N THR A 80 -4.04 1.71 23.01
CA THR A 80 -4.67 1.72 24.34
C THR A 80 -5.87 2.64 24.40
N LEU A 81 -5.80 3.82 23.80
CA LEU A 81 -6.91 4.77 23.74
C LEU A 81 -8.08 4.19 22.95
N VAL A 82 -7.83 3.64 21.76
CA VAL A 82 -8.86 3.04 20.90
C VAL A 82 -9.46 1.79 21.55
N PHE A 83 -8.66 0.97 22.23
CA PHE A 83 -9.16 -0.15 23.02
C PHE A 83 -10.22 0.30 24.05
N GLY A 84 -9.93 1.40 24.79
CA GLY A 84 -10.89 2.02 25.72
C GLY A 84 -12.15 2.52 25.01
N LEU A 85 -12.01 3.18 23.87
CA LEU A 85 -13.15 3.69 23.08
C LEU A 85 -14.07 2.58 22.57
N LEU A 86 -13.52 1.42 22.19
CA LEU A 86 -14.31 0.28 21.71
C LEU A 86 -15.29 -0.25 22.77
N PHE A 87 -14.99 -0.08 24.06
CA PHE A 87 -15.93 -0.41 25.14
C PHE A 87 -17.13 0.54 25.21
N LEU A 88 -17.06 1.74 24.65
CA LEU A 88 -18.18 2.68 24.59
C LEU A 88 -19.17 2.32 23.49
N LEU A 89 -18.75 1.57 22.48
CA LEU A 89 -19.60 1.16 21.38
C LEU A 89 -20.61 0.09 21.82
N PRO A 90 -21.87 0.15 21.35
CA PRO A 90 -22.88 -0.88 21.65
C PRO A 90 -22.47 -2.25 21.13
N ALA A 91 -22.90 -3.30 21.82
CA ALA A 91 -22.77 -4.68 21.44
C ALA A 91 -23.89 -5.50 22.08
N ASP A 92 -24.30 -6.60 21.43
CA ASP A 92 -25.43 -7.42 21.87
C ASP A 92 -25.19 -8.08 23.23
N THR A 93 -23.95 -8.43 23.51
CA THR A 93 -23.53 -9.05 24.79
C THR A 93 -22.20 -8.49 25.29
N SER A 94 -21.98 -8.56 26.60
CA SER A 94 -20.69 -8.19 27.21
C SER A 94 -19.53 -9.04 26.68
N GLY A 95 -19.80 -10.31 26.30
CA GLY A 95 -18.80 -11.21 25.71
C GLY A 95 -18.32 -10.73 24.34
N ILE A 96 -19.23 -10.30 23.48
CA ILE A 96 -18.89 -9.73 22.15
C ILE A 96 -18.11 -8.43 22.34
N LYS A 97 -18.54 -7.56 23.26
CA LYS A 97 -17.88 -6.29 23.57
C LYS A 97 -16.43 -6.49 24.00
N LEU A 98 -16.21 -7.38 24.94
CA LEU A 98 -14.86 -7.76 25.41
C LEU A 98 -14.04 -8.41 24.30
N GLY A 99 -14.65 -9.36 23.57
CA GLY A 99 -13.98 -10.07 22.47
C GLY A 99 -13.53 -9.11 21.38
N ARG A 100 -14.41 -8.21 20.90
CA ARG A 100 -14.09 -7.19 19.90
C ARG A 100 -12.91 -6.32 20.35
N SER A 101 -12.90 -5.86 21.59
CA SER A 101 -11.82 -5.03 22.13
C SER A 101 -10.52 -5.79 22.30
N LEU A 102 -10.54 -7.05 22.79
CA LEU A 102 -9.34 -7.87 22.90
C LEU A 102 -8.75 -8.25 21.56
N PHE A 103 -9.59 -8.65 20.61
CA PHE A 103 -9.12 -9.04 19.28
C PHE A 103 -8.67 -7.82 18.44
N PHE A 104 -9.09 -6.62 18.79
CA PHE A 104 -8.48 -5.37 18.28
C PHE A 104 -7.00 -5.29 18.68
N ILE A 105 -6.67 -5.54 19.95
CA ILE A 105 -5.26 -5.58 20.40
C ILE A 105 -4.50 -6.72 19.68
N ILE A 106 -5.10 -7.91 19.56
CA ILE A 106 -4.45 -9.05 18.89
C ILE A 106 -4.16 -8.72 17.41
N GLY A 107 -5.11 -8.09 16.71
CA GLY A 107 -4.91 -7.65 15.32
C GLY A 107 -3.77 -6.64 15.20
N ALA A 108 -3.72 -5.66 16.10
CA ALA A 108 -2.64 -4.68 16.16
C ALA A 108 -1.27 -5.35 16.46
N VAL A 109 -1.22 -6.26 17.44
CA VAL A 109 0.00 -6.99 17.78
C VAL A 109 0.47 -7.88 16.61
N PHE A 110 -0.43 -8.52 15.88
CA PHE A 110 -0.07 -9.33 14.71
C PHE A 110 0.51 -8.46 13.59
N SER A 111 -0.11 -7.31 13.33
CA SER A 111 0.41 -6.34 12.35
C SER A 111 1.82 -5.84 12.75
N ALA A 112 2.00 -5.46 14.03
CA ALA A 112 3.31 -5.09 14.58
C ALA A 112 4.34 -6.20 14.45
N ALA A 113 3.96 -7.43 14.76
CA ALA A 113 4.86 -8.59 14.71
C ALA A 113 5.33 -8.87 13.28
N ILE A 114 4.43 -8.78 12.29
CA ILE A 114 4.77 -8.97 10.87
C ILE A 114 5.78 -7.92 10.42
N GLY A 115 5.53 -6.63 10.71
CA GLY A 115 6.47 -5.57 10.39
C GLY A 115 7.81 -5.74 11.08
N TYR A 116 7.82 -6.08 12.36
CA TYR A 116 9.05 -6.34 13.11
C TYR A 116 9.86 -7.52 12.55
N PHE A 117 9.20 -8.67 12.30
CA PHE A 117 9.87 -9.84 11.75
C PHE A 117 10.35 -9.62 10.31
N GLY A 118 9.56 -8.91 9.50
CA GLY A 118 9.93 -8.55 8.14
C GLY A 118 11.20 -7.72 8.12
N MET A 119 11.19 -6.58 8.81
CA MET A 119 12.34 -5.69 8.89
C MET A 119 13.56 -6.36 9.52
N SER A 120 13.42 -7.03 10.68
CA SER A 120 14.56 -7.62 11.37
C SER A 120 15.26 -8.73 10.57
N LEU A 121 14.55 -9.36 9.63
CA LEU A 121 15.15 -10.31 8.69
C LEU A 121 15.73 -9.60 7.48
N ALA A 122 15.06 -8.57 6.95
CA ALA A 122 15.48 -7.84 5.77
C ALA A 122 16.85 -7.18 5.97
N VAL A 123 17.07 -6.46 7.07
CA VAL A 123 18.38 -5.86 7.38
C VAL A 123 19.52 -6.87 7.45
N LYS A 124 19.25 -8.11 7.84
CA LYS A 124 20.22 -9.20 7.83
C LYS A 124 20.39 -9.85 6.46
N ALA A 125 19.34 -9.82 5.66
CA ALA A 125 19.34 -10.36 4.31
C ALA A 125 20.11 -9.46 3.35
N ASN A 126 20.02 -8.13 3.50
CA ASN A 126 20.69 -7.13 2.67
C ASN A 126 22.19 -7.44 2.56
N VAL A 127 22.88 -7.59 3.69
CA VAL A 127 24.30 -7.93 3.75
C VAL A 127 24.62 -9.26 3.08
N ARG A 128 23.73 -10.25 3.22
CA ARG A 128 23.90 -11.59 2.65
C ARG A 128 23.67 -11.63 1.14
N VAL A 129 22.79 -10.77 0.62
CA VAL A 129 22.60 -10.61 -0.83
C VAL A 129 23.83 -9.92 -1.43
N ALA A 130 24.35 -8.86 -0.80
CA ALA A 130 25.61 -8.22 -1.20
C ALA A 130 26.78 -9.22 -1.21
N SER A 131 26.87 -10.06 -0.16
CA SER A 131 27.91 -11.13 -0.10
C SER A 131 27.76 -12.16 -1.21
N ALA A 132 26.53 -12.59 -1.52
CA ALA A 132 26.28 -13.56 -2.60
C ALA A 132 26.68 -12.97 -3.97
N ALA A 133 26.38 -11.69 -4.22
CA ALA A 133 26.76 -11.00 -5.43
C ALA A 133 28.30 -10.86 -5.53
N ARG A 134 29.00 -10.52 -4.43
CA ARG A 134 30.45 -10.49 -4.36
C ARG A 134 31.09 -11.82 -4.77
N LEU A 135 30.44 -12.94 -4.45
CA LEU A 135 30.88 -14.28 -4.83
C LEU A 135 30.48 -14.68 -6.28
N GLY A 136 29.81 -13.79 -7.02
CA GLY A 136 29.30 -14.08 -8.37
C GLY A 136 28.05 -14.99 -8.40
N ASP A 137 27.42 -15.30 -7.26
CA ASP A 137 26.27 -16.21 -7.19
C ASP A 137 24.93 -15.47 -7.22
N ARG A 138 24.50 -15.10 -8.43
CA ARG A 138 23.22 -14.43 -8.70
C ARG A 138 22.00 -15.23 -8.19
N ASP A 139 22.01 -16.57 -8.37
CA ASP A 139 20.90 -17.41 -7.93
C ASP A 139 20.78 -17.45 -6.41
N LEU A 140 21.91 -17.46 -5.70
CA LEU A 140 21.93 -17.39 -4.24
C LEU A 140 21.40 -16.02 -3.74
N GLY A 141 21.87 -14.91 -4.32
CA GLY A 141 21.41 -13.56 -3.98
C GLY A 141 19.89 -13.44 -4.16
N MET A 142 19.37 -13.82 -5.32
CA MET A 142 17.94 -13.83 -5.60
C MET A 142 17.17 -14.73 -4.63
N ARG A 143 17.67 -15.93 -4.30
CA ARG A 143 17.02 -16.84 -3.34
C ARG A 143 17.00 -16.29 -1.92
N ILE A 144 18.03 -15.60 -1.47
CA ILE A 144 18.07 -14.97 -0.15
C ILE A 144 17.00 -13.88 -0.08
N ALA A 145 16.99 -12.95 -1.05
CA ALA A 145 16.02 -11.86 -1.10
C ALA A 145 14.58 -12.38 -1.18
N PHE A 146 14.29 -13.33 -2.08
CA PHE A 146 12.93 -13.87 -2.26
C PHE A 146 12.44 -14.70 -1.06
N ARG A 147 13.33 -15.45 -0.36
CA ARG A 147 12.98 -16.19 0.86
C ARG A 147 12.82 -15.28 2.06
N THR A 148 13.49 -14.15 2.09
CA THR A 148 13.24 -13.11 3.09
C THR A 148 11.79 -12.64 2.99
N GLY A 149 11.34 -12.26 1.81
CA GLY A 149 9.94 -11.93 1.58
C GLY A 149 9.00 -13.13 1.75
N GLY A 150 9.41 -14.33 1.38
CA GLY A 150 8.66 -15.56 1.65
C GLY A 150 8.42 -15.81 3.14
N THR A 151 9.38 -15.45 4.01
CA THR A 151 9.20 -15.50 5.49
C THR A 151 8.09 -14.55 5.92
N VAL A 152 8.09 -13.33 5.41
CA VAL A 152 7.08 -12.31 5.70
C VAL A 152 5.72 -12.71 5.16
N GLY A 153 5.67 -13.24 3.93
CA GLY A 153 4.44 -13.77 3.32
C GLY A 153 3.81 -14.91 4.12
N MET A 154 4.64 -15.83 4.62
CA MET A 154 4.16 -16.93 5.49
C MET A 154 3.66 -16.41 6.85
N ALA A 155 4.31 -15.40 7.42
CA ALA A 155 3.83 -14.73 8.63
C ALA A 155 2.48 -14.03 8.40
N THR A 156 2.35 -13.30 7.30
CA THR A 156 1.13 -12.59 6.89
C THR A 156 -0.06 -13.55 6.77
N VAL A 157 0.07 -14.57 5.94
CA VAL A 157 -1.01 -15.54 5.71
C VAL A 157 -1.27 -16.39 6.95
N GLY A 158 -0.20 -16.83 7.63
CA GLY A 158 -0.29 -17.66 8.83
C GLY A 158 -0.97 -16.96 9.99
N LEU A 159 -0.58 -15.73 10.34
CA LEU A 159 -1.20 -14.98 11.44
C LEU A 159 -2.63 -14.53 11.09
N GLY A 160 -2.91 -14.18 9.82
CA GLY A 160 -4.26 -13.83 9.39
C GLY A 160 -5.24 -15.00 9.53
N LEU A 161 -4.86 -16.19 9.02
CA LEU A 161 -5.66 -17.40 9.18
C LEU A 161 -5.78 -17.85 10.64
N LEU A 162 -4.68 -17.77 11.40
CA LEU A 162 -4.66 -18.10 12.83
C LEU A 162 -5.65 -17.24 13.59
N GLY A 163 -5.57 -15.90 13.44
CA GLY A 163 -6.46 -14.98 14.13
C GLY A 163 -7.93 -15.22 13.80
N ALA A 164 -8.26 -15.31 12.52
CA ALA A 164 -9.63 -15.56 12.07
C ALA A 164 -10.17 -16.91 12.54
N SER A 165 -9.37 -17.99 12.44
CA SER A 165 -9.79 -19.32 12.86
C SER A 165 -10.02 -19.41 14.36
N VAL A 166 -9.15 -18.78 15.17
CA VAL A 166 -9.30 -18.73 16.63
C VAL A 166 -10.58 -18.00 17.03
N VAL A 167 -10.88 -16.85 16.39
CA VAL A 167 -12.14 -16.13 16.65
C VAL A 167 -13.35 -16.99 16.29
N VAL A 168 -13.33 -17.64 15.11
CA VAL A 168 -14.43 -18.52 14.68
C VAL A 168 -14.63 -19.70 15.63
N LEU A 169 -13.57 -20.31 16.16
CA LEU A 169 -13.64 -21.40 17.15
C LEU A 169 -14.21 -20.94 18.50
N LEU A 170 -13.82 -19.76 18.98
CA LEU A 170 -14.21 -19.23 20.29
C LEU A 170 -15.63 -18.64 20.26
N TYR A 171 -15.97 -17.88 19.22
CA TYR A 171 -17.23 -17.11 19.17
C TYR A 171 -18.28 -17.70 18.22
N LYS A 172 -17.94 -18.69 17.38
CA LYS A 172 -18.87 -19.39 16.48
C LYS A 172 -19.72 -18.40 15.67
N GLY A 173 -21.04 -18.39 15.84
CA GLY A 173 -21.97 -17.52 15.14
C GLY A 173 -21.74 -16.02 15.38
N ASP A 174 -21.19 -15.63 16.53
CA ASP A 174 -20.85 -14.25 16.86
C ASP A 174 -19.47 -13.83 16.39
N ALA A 175 -18.70 -14.74 15.78
CA ALA A 175 -17.35 -14.48 15.28
C ALA A 175 -17.26 -13.25 14.36
N PRO A 176 -18.19 -12.98 13.41
CA PRO A 176 -18.14 -11.79 12.57
C PRO A 176 -18.03 -10.48 13.36
N LYS A 177 -18.80 -10.32 14.45
CA LYS A 177 -18.83 -9.11 15.28
C LYS A 177 -17.53 -8.90 16.09
N VAL A 178 -16.85 -9.99 16.44
CA VAL A 178 -15.56 -9.94 17.13
C VAL A 178 -14.43 -9.68 16.14
N LEU A 179 -14.51 -10.25 14.94
CA LEU A 179 -13.55 -10.07 13.86
C LEU A 179 -13.47 -8.63 13.36
N GLU A 180 -14.53 -7.82 13.49
CA GLU A 180 -14.47 -6.38 13.23
C GLU A 180 -13.35 -5.71 14.04
N GLY A 181 -13.21 -6.09 15.32
CA GLY A 181 -12.12 -5.61 16.17
C GLY A 181 -10.74 -6.06 15.66
N PHE A 182 -10.61 -7.36 15.33
CA PHE A 182 -9.35 -7.91 14.80
C PHE A 182 -8.91 -7.19 13.51
N GLY A 183 -9.82 -7.02 12.56
CA GLY A 183 -9.55 -6.29 11.32
C GLY A 183 -9.19 -4.82 11.58
N PHE A 184 -9.89 -4.15 12.50
CA PHE A 184 -9.62 -2.75 12.83
C PHE A 184 -8.26 -2.56 13.51
N GLY A 185 -7.87 -3.46 14.41
CA GLY A 185 -6.55 -3.42 15.02
C GLY A 185 -5.42 -3.61 14.01
N ALA A 186 -5.59 -4.56 13.09
CA ALA A 186 -4.68 -4.78 11.98
C ALA A 186 -4.56 -3.54 11.08
N ALA A 187 -5.72 -2.96 10.70
CA ALA A 187 -5.80 -1.82 9.80
C ALA A 187 -5.21 -0.53 10.40
N LEU A 188 -5.55 -0.24 11.64
CA LEU A 188 -5.07 0.95 12.31
C LEU A 188 -3.54 0.96 12.43
N LEU A 189 -2.96 -0.16 12.84
CA LEU A 189 -1.52 -0.25 13.00
C LEU A 189 -0.79 -0.24 11.64
N ALA A 190 -1.32 -0.97 10.65
CA ALA A 190 -0.77 -0.99 9.30
C ALA A 190 -0.75 0.42 8.68
N MET A 191 -1.84 1.18 8.84
CA MET A 191 -1.91 2.57 8.37
C MET A 191 -0.79 3.42 8.98
N PHE A 192 -0.62 3.34 10.29
CA PHE A 192 0.42 4.10 10.98
C PHE A 192 1.83 3.66 10.57
N MET A 193 2.06 2.35 10.43
CA MET A 193 3.36 1.83 9.98
C MET A 193 3.64 2.24 8.52
N ARG A 194 2.64 2.19 7.65
CA ARG A 194 2.79 2.54 6.24
C ARG A 194 3.03 4.03 6.02
N VAL A 195 2.24 4.89 6.67
CA VAL A 195 2.41 6.35 6.55
C VAL A 195 3.71 6.81 7.21
N GLY A 196 3.98 6.38 8.44
CA GLY A 196 5.18 6.77 9.17
C GLY A 196 6.47 6.25 8.50
N GLY A 197 6.47 4.99 8.07
CA GLY A 197 7.58 4.39 7.34
C GLY A 197 7.82 5.08 6.01
N GLY A 198 6.76 5.36 5.24
CA GLY A 198 6.87 6.07 3.96
C GLY A 198 7.40 7.49 4.10
N ILE A 199 6.98 8.24 5.14
CA ILE A 199 7.53 9.58 5.42
C ILE A 199 9.01 9.47 5.79
N PHE A 200 9.38 8.51 6.62
CA PHE A 200 10.76 8.30 7.03
C PHE A 200 11.66 8.01 5.83
N THR A 201 11.34 6.95 5.07
CA THR A 201 12.09 6.50 3.89
C THR A 201 12.30 7.65 2.90
N LYS A 202 11.21 8.30 2.49
CA LYS A 202 11.31 9.29 1.41
C LYS A 202 11.81 10.65 1.87
N ALA A 203 11.77 10.94 3.17
CA ALA A 203 12.49 12.10 3.69
C ALA A 203 14.01 11.88 3.68
N ALA A 204 14.47 10.68 3.99
CA ALA A 204 15.89 10.33 3.95
C ALA A 204 16.43 10.31 2.51
N ASP A 205 15.72 9.63 1.60
CA ASP A 205 16.03 9.49 0.18
C ASP A 205 16.08 10.85 -0.53
N VAL A 206 14.99 11.64 -0.48
CA VAL A 206 14.98 13.00 -1.06
C VAL A 206 16.06 13.89 -0.46
N GLY A 207 16.33 13.79 0.85
CA GLY A 207 17.40 14.53 1.52
C GLY A 207 18.78 14.09 1.05
N ALA A 208 19.00 12.79 0.84
CA ALA A 208 20.24 12.23 0.33
C ALA A 208 20.48 12.65 -1.13
N ASP A 209 19.46 12.54 -1.97
CA ASP A 209 19.55 12.86 -3.40
C ASP A 209 19.83 14.35 -3.65
N LEU A 210 19.09 15.24 -2.98
CA LEU A 210 19.27 16.68 -3.21
C LEU A 210 20.66 17.15 -2.83
N VAL A 211 21.18 16.76 -1.68
CA VAL A 211 22.50 17.22 -1.22
C VAL A 211 23.62 16.40 -1.85
N GLY A 212 23.47 15.08 -1.93
CA GLY A 212 24.51 14.20 -2.47
C GLY A 212 24.66 14.32 -3.98
N LYS A 213 23.62 13.95 -4.72
CA LYS A 213 23.70 13.87 -6.19
C LYS A 213 23.66 15.24 -6.86
N VAL A 214 22.75 16.13 -6.41
CA VAL A 214 22.50 17.39 -7.11
C VAL A 214 23.48 18.49 -6.67
N GLU A 215 23.73 18.65 -5.37
CA GLU A 215 24.57 19.73 -4.86
C GLU A 215 26.06 19.36 -4.78
N ALA A 216 26.36 18.21 -4.15
CA ALA A 216 27.75 17.78 -3.92
C ALA A 216 28.35 16.98 -5.08
N GLY A 217 27.51 16.46 -6.01
CA GLY A 217 27.96 15.67 -7.15
C GLY A 217 28.61 14.34 -6.77
N ILE A 218 28.29 13.81 -5.58
CA ILE A 218 28.76 12.50 -5.11
C ILE A 218 27.78 11.40 -5.56
N PRO A 219 28.26 10.15 -5.73
CA PRO A 219 27.39 9.02 -6.09
C PRO A 219 26.22 8.83 -5.14
N GLU A 220 25.18 8.14 -5.59
CA GLU A 220 24.14 7.54 -4.74
C GLU A 220 24.86 6.64 -3.72
N ASP A 221 24.33 6.36 -2.59
CA ASP A 221 24.92 5.46 -1.58
C ASP A 221 26.40 5.75 -1.20
N ASP A 222 26.88 6.96 -1.43
CA ASP A 222 28.24 7.33 -1.02
C ASP A 222 28.31 7.45 0.51
N PRO A 223 29.30 6.79 1.18
CA PRO A 223 29.42 6.82 2.63
C PRO A 223 29.74 8.21 3.20
N ARG A 224 30.10 9.20 2.38
CA ARG A 224 30.24 10.59 2.80
C ARG A 224 28.92 11.27 3.09
N ASN A 225 27.83 10.80 2.49
CA ASN A 225 26.51 11.36 2.72
C ASN A 225 25.91 10.82 4.03
N ALA A 226 25.69 11.68 5.00
CA ALA A 226 25.12 11.29 6.30
C ALA A 226 23.69 10.72 6.19
N ALA A 227 22.97 10.97 5.10
CA ALA A 227 21.62 10.48 4.90
C ALA A 227 21.56 9.05 4.33
N THR A 228 22.64 8.51 3.75
CA THR A 228 22.64 7.18 3.10
C THR A 228 22.24 6.04 4.05
N ILE A 229 22.75 6.04 5.30
CA ILE A 229 22.32 5.03 6.29
C ILE A 229 20.86 5.22 6.66
N ALA A 230 20.37 6.46 6.76
CA ALA A 230 18.96 6.72 7.06
C ALA A 230 18.05 6.27 5.92
N ASP A 231 18.48 6.39 4.68
CA ASP A 231 17.79 5.91 3.51
C ASP A 231 17.69 4.38 3.50
N ASN A 232 18.80 3.67 3.67
CA ASN A 232 18.81 2.22 3.83
C ASN A 232 17.97 1.72 5.02
N VAL A 233 17.92 2.45 6.13
CA VAL A 233 17.00 2.18 7.26
C VAL A 233 15.57 2.37 6.79
N GLY A 234 15.32 3.44 6.05
CA GLY A 234 14.02 3.82 5.53
C GLY A 234 13.37 2.73 4.70
N ASP A 235 14.07 2.18 3.72
CA ASP A 235 13.60 1.10 2.86
C ASP A 235 13.18 -0.13 3.67
N ASN A 236 13.97 -0.51 4.67
CA ASN A 236 13.61 -1.62 5.55
C ASN A 236 12.37 -1.31 6.39
N VAL A 237 12.20 -0.07 6.85
CA VAL A 237 11.06 0.36 7.68
C VAL A 237 9.80 0.60 6.82
N GLY A 238 9.94 1.34 5.72
CA GLY A 238 8.83 1.75 4.85
C GLY A 238 8.27 0.59 4.06
N ASP A 239 9.13 -0.11 3.35
CA ASP A 239 8.72 -1.15 2.42
C ASP A 239 8.71 -2.53 3.06
N CYS A 240 9.74 -2.98 3.80
CA CYS A 240 9.69 -4.30 4.42
C CYS A 240 8.75 -4.38 5.62
N ALA A 241 8.68 -3.36 6.49
CA ALA A 241 7.79 -3.38 7.65
C ALA A 241 6.42 -2.79 7.34
N GLY A 242 6.36 -1.57 6.75
CA GLY A 242 5.11 -0.85 6.50
C GLY A 242 4.23 -1.54 5.47
N MET A 243 4.81 -2.01 4.35
CA MET A 243 4.06 -2.67 3.29
C MET A 243 3.66 -4.10 3.66
N ALA A 244 4.49 -4.82 4.41
CA ALA A 244 4.11 -6.13 4.96
C ALA A 244 2.90 -6.02 5.90
N ALA A 245 2.86 -5.00 6.75
CA ALA A 245 1.72 -4.70 7.62
C ALA A 245 0.46 -4.33 6.82
N ASP A 246 0.58 -3.55 5.73
CA ASP A 246 -0.53 -3.19 4.83
C ASP A 246 -1.10 -4.42 4.09
N LEU A 247 -0.25 -5.32 3.61
CA LEU A 247 -0.69 -6.58 2.98
C LEU A 247 -1.34 -7.53 3.99
N PHE A 248 -0.85 -7.57 5.24
CA PHE A 248 -1.51 -8.29 6.32
C PHE A 248 -2.89 -7.70 6.64
N GLU A 249 -2.97 -6.38 6.74
CA GLU A 249 -4.23 -5.68 6.91
C GLU A 249 -5.22 -6.05 5.80
N SER A 250 -4.78 -5.97 4.53
CA SER A 250 -5.61 -6.32 3.38
C SER A 250 -6.14 -7.74 3.47
N TYR A 251 -5.29 -8.67 3.90
CA TYR A 251 -5.65 -10.07 4.11
C TYR A 251 -6.68 -10.22 5.23
N ALA A 252 -6.42 -9.65 6.40
CA ALA A 252 -7.29 -9.73 7.57
C ALA A 252 -8.66 -9.09 7.30
N VAL A 253 -8.67 -7.87 6.73
CA VAL A 253 -9.90 -7.10 6.48
C VAL A 253 -10.78 -7.77 5.42
N MET A 254 -10.17 -8.29 4.33
CA MET A 254 -10.92 -9.05 3.32
C MET A 254 -11.55 -10.29 3.92
N LEU A 255 -10.82 -11.02 4.74
CA LEU A 255 -11.32 -12.22 5.40
C LEU A 255 -12.47 -11.89 6.36
N VAL A 256 -12.33 -10.81 7.14
CA VAL A 256 -13.41 -10.31 8.01
C VAL A 256 -14.67 -9.97 7.21
N ALA A 257 -14.53 -9.20 6.13
CA ALA A 257 -15.66 -8.84 5.27
C ALA A 257 -16.32 -10.07 4.65
N ALA A 258 -15.52 -11.02 4.17
CA ALA A 258 -16.02 -12.26 3.57
C ALA A 258 -16.77 -13.15 4.59
N LEU A 259 -16.34 -13.18 5.86
CA LEU A 259 -16.99 -13.92 6.93
C LEU A 259 -18.32 -13.25 7.34
N ILE A 260 -18.35 -11.91 7.47
CA ILE A 260 -19.58 -11.16 7.77
C ILE A 260 -20.62 -11.41 6.69
N LEU A 261 -20.27 -11.14 5.43
CA LEU A 261 -21.19 -11.30 4.29
C LEU A 261 -21.54 -12.76 4.01
N GLY A 262 -20.59 -13.67 4.29
CA GLY A 262 -20.82 -15.10 4.16
C GLY A 262 -21.87 -15.63 5.13
N VAL A 263 -21.81 -15.22 6.39
CA VAL A 263 -22.83 -15.54 7.39
C VAL A 263 -24.21 -15.02 6.96
N ALA A 264 -24.26 -13.78 6.48
CA ALA A 264 -25.51 -13.18 6.02
C ALA A 264 -26.08 -13.89 4.78
N ALA A 265 -25.24 -14.42 3.88
CA ALA A 265 -25.66 -15.07 2.64
C ALA A 265 -25.91 -16.58 2.77
N LEU A 266 -25.06 -17.32 3.52
CA LEU A 266 -25.02 -18.78 3.52
C LEU A 266 -25.01 -19.41 4.93
N GLY A 267 -25.16 -18.59 5.98
CA GLY A 267 -25.14 -19.08 7.37
C GLY A 267 -23.82 -19.79 7.71
N THR A 268 -23.88 -21.01 8.25
CA THR A 268 -22.69 -21.76 8.68
C THR A 268 -21.71 -22.05 7.53
N GLN A 269 -22.19 -22.33 6.31
CA GLN A 269 -21.30 -22.51 5.17
C GLN A 269 -20.55 -21.23 4.81
N GLY A 270 -21.21 -20.08 4.95
CA GLY A 270 -20.59 -18.77 4.75
C GLY A 270 -19.61 -18.37 5.86
N LEU A 271 -19.70 -18.97 7.05
CA LEU A 271 -18.72 -18.79 8.12
C LEU A 271 -17.42 -19.58 7.88
N VAL A 272 -17.47 -20.70 7.19
CA VAL A 272 -16.32 -21.62 7.00
C VAL A 272 -15.68 -21.45 5.63
N PHE A 273 -16.47 -21.29 4.57
CA PHE A 273 -15.96 -21.26 3.20
C PHE A 273 -14.90 -20.17 2.95
N PRO A 274 -15.06 -18.92 3.44
CA PRO A 274 -14.05 -17.88 3.27
C PRO A 274 -12.69 -18.19 3.94
N LEU A 275 -12.63 -19.11 4.89
CA LEU A 275 -11.38 -19.57 5.50
C LEU A 275 -10.66 -20.58 4.61
N LEU A 276 -11.40 -21.39 3.84
CA LEU A 276 -10.81 -22.47 3.02
C LEU A 276 -10.01 -21.92 1.84
N ILE A 277 -10.48 -20.85 1.19
CA ILE A 277 -9.84 -20.30 -0.01
C ILE A 277 -8.47 -19.70 0.34
N PRO A 278 -8.31 -18.81 1.33
CA PRO A 278 -6.99 -18.34 1.75
C PRO A 278 -6.09 -19.42 2.35
N ALA A 279 -6.67 -20.48 2.96
CA ALA A 279 -5.87 -21.63 3.43
C ALA A 279 -5.23 -22.39 2.24
N ILE A 280 -5.97 -22.55 1.14
CA ILE A 280 -5.38 -23.07 -0.13
C ILE A 280 -4.27 -22.12 -0.60
N GLY A 281 -4.49 -20.80 -0.55
CA GLY A 281 -3.50 -19.79 -0.86
C GLY A 281 -2.22 -19.93 -0.04
N ALA A 282 -2.32 -20.25 1.25
CA ALA A 282 -1.16 -20.49 2.11
C ALA A 282 -0.32 -21.68 1.62
N VAL A 283 -0.97 -22.78 1.26
CA VAL A 283 -0.29 -23.97 0.72
C VAL A 283 0.38 -23.68 -0.63
N THR A 284 -0.33 -23.00 -1.53
CA THR A 284 0.21 -22.67 -2.86
C THR A 284 1.29 -21.60 -2.80
N ALA A 285 1.25 -20.69 -1.83
CA ALA A 285 2.33 -19.73 -1.59
C ALA A 285 3.62 -20.43 -1.13
N ILE A 286 3.54 -21.43 -0.27
CA ILE A 286 4.70 -22.26 0.09
C ILE A 286 5.32 -22.87 -1.18
N LEU A 287 4.50 -23.47 -2.03
CA LEU A 287 4.97 -24.06 -3.30
C LEU A 287 5.57 -22.98 -4.21
N GLY A 288 4.92 -21.83 -4.35
CA GLY A 288 5.39 -20.71 -5.15
C GLY A 288 6.79 -20.23 -4.76
N VAL A 289 7.02 -20.03 -3.45
CA VAL A 289 8.34 -19.62 -2.93
C VAL A 289 9.42 -20.68 -3.21
N PHE A 290 9.08 -21.97 -3.15
CA PHE A 290 10.04 -23.04 -3.47
C PHE A 290 10.34 -23.17 -4.97
N ILE A 291 9.35 -22.95 -5.83
CA ILE A 291 9.48 -23.10 -7.29
C ILE A 291 10.28 -21.94 -7.89
N THR A 292 10.22 -20.76 -7.27
CA THR A 292 10.88 -19.56 -7.76
C THR A 292 12.41 -19.72 -7.65
N ARG A 293 13.06 -19.99 -8.78
CA ARG A 293 14.52 -20.14 -8.93
C ARG A 293 14.93 -19.62 -10.28
N VAL A 294 16.05 -18.90 -10.33
CA VAL A 294 16.64 -18.45 -11.61
C VAL A 294 17.43 -19.60 -12.25
N LYS A 295 17.14 -19.89 -13.51
CA LYS A 295 17.93 -20.80 -14.31
C LYS A 295 19.07 -20.05 -15.01
N PRO A 296 20.18 -20.70 -15.35
CA PRO A 296 21.25 -20.07 -16.11
C PRO A 296 20.69 -19.37 -17.37
N GLY A 297 21.04 -18.10 -17.57
CA GLY A 297 20.56 -17.28 -18.69
C GLY A 297 19.13 -16.77 -18.59
N GLN A 298 18.42 -17.01 -17.49
CA GLN A 298 17.06 -16.52 -17.26
C GLN A 298 17.07 -15.19 -16.48
N ASN A 299 16.21 -14.24 -16.86
CA ASN A 299 15.97 -13.02 -16.09
C ASN A 299 15.24 -13.37 -14.77
N ALA A 300 15.65 -12.74 -13.66
CA ALA A 300 15.07 -12.99 -12.34
C ALA A 300 13.59 -12.62 -12.27
N LEU A 301 13.14 -11.52 -12.92
CA LEU A 301 11.73 -11.14 -13.00
C LEU A 301 10.88 -12.23 -13.67
N THR A 302 11.41 -12.87 -14.72
CA THR A 302 10.72 -13.99 -15.38
C THR A 302 10.57 -15.19 -14.44
N ALA A 303 11.57 -15.49 -13.62
CA ALA A 303 11.50 -16.57 -12.64
C ALA A 303 10.44 -16.27 -11.55
N ILE A 304 10.40 -15.04 -11.05
CA ILE A 304 9.42 -14.57 -10.07
C ILE A 304 8.00 -14.65 -10.65
N ASN A 305 7.78 -14.11 -11.84
CA ASN A 305 6.46 -14.12 -12.50
C ASN A 305 5.99 -15.56 -12.78
N ASN A 306 6.87 -16.45 -13.20
CA ASN A 306 6.53 -17.86 -13.38
C ASN A 306 6.11 -18.53 -12.07
N GLY A 307 6.80 -18.25 -10.96
CA GLY A 307 6.43 -18.71 -9.62
C GLY A 307 5.04 -18.24 -9.23
N PHE A 308 4.75 -16.97 -9.48
CA PHE A 308 3.43 -16.38 -9.24
C PHE A 308 2.33 -17.05 -10.08
N TYR A 309 2.49 -17.15 -11.41
CA TYR A 309 1.46 -17.74 -12.27
C TYR A 309 1.23 -19.23 -12.00
N ILE A 310 2.27 -20.01 -11.73
CA ILE A 310 2.13 -21.43 -11.37
C ILE A 310 1.34 -21.55 -10.04
N SER A 311 1.69 -20.76 -9.04
CA SER A 311 0.96 -20.71 -7.76
C SER A 311 -0.51 -20.31 -7.95
N ALA A 312 -0.79 -19.32 -8.79
CA ALA A 312 -2.13 -18.86 -9.11
C ALA A 312 -2.98 -19.93 -9.80
N VAL A 313 -2.41 -20.66 -10.77
CA VAL A 313 -3.11 -21.76 -11.46
C VAL A 313 -3.41 -22.92 -10.51
N ILE A 314 -2.46 -23.31 -9.65
CA ILE A 314 -2.68 -24.35 -8.65
C ILE A 314 -3.77 -23.89 -7.66
N SER A 315 -3.74 -22.64 -7.20
CA SER A 315 -4.78 -22.04 -6.35
C SER A 315 -6.15 -22.09 -7.01
N ALA A 316 -6.23 -21.75 -8.30
CA ALA A 316 -7.49 -21.78 -9.05
C ALA A 316 -8.10 -23.18 -9.07
N VAL A 317 -7.29 -24.20 -9.42
CA VAL A 317 -7.75 -25.60 -9.47
C VAL A 317 -8.20 -26.09 -8.10
N LEU A 318 -7.40 -25.88 -7.06
CA LEU A 318 -7.72 -26.33 -5.71
C LEU A 318 -8.93 -25.57 -5.12
N SER A 319 -9.06 -24.28 -5.39
CA SER A 319 -10.20 -23.48 -4.92
C SER A 319 -11.51 -23.90 -5.59
N VAL A 320 -11.50 -24.15 -6.90
CA VAL A 320 -12.68 -24.72 -7.59
C VAL A 320 -13.02 -26.09 -7.02
N ALA A 321 -12.05 -26.96 -6.79
CA ALA A 321 -12.29 -28.25 -6.15
C ALA A 321 -12.92 -28.09 -4.75
N ALA A 322 -12.41 -27.17 -3.93
CA ALA A 322 -12.97 -26.87 -2.60
C ALA A 322 -14.41 -26.38 -2.67
N VAL A 323 -14.75 -25.51 -3.65
CA VAL A 323 -16.13 -25.06 -3.90
C VAL A 323 -17.05 -26.25 -4.14
N PHE A 324 -16.68 -27.16 -5.05
CA PHE A 324 -17.52 -28.32 -5.40
C PHE A 324 -17.62 -29.34 -4.27
N LEU A 325 -16.60 -29.48 -3.44
CA LEU A 325 -16.60 -30.41 -2.33
C LEU A 325 -17.36 -29.89 -1.09
N TYR A 326 -17.37 -28.56 -0.89
CA TYR A 326 -17.89 -27.99 0.36
C TYR A 326 -19.23 -27.28 0.22
N LEU A 327 -19.44 -26.45 -0.82
CA LEU A 327 -20.69 -25.68 -0.95
C LEU A 327 -21.84 -26.54 -1.45
N ASN A 328 -23.05 -26.19 -1.01
CA ASN A 328 -24.27 -26.77 -1.54
C ASN A 328 -24.44 -26.35 -3.03
N PRO A 329 -25.11 -27.16 -3.86
CA PRO A 329 -25.34 -26.83 -5.26
C PRO A 329 -26.30 -25.65 -5.45
N SER A 330 -27.21 -25.42 -4.48
CA SER A 330 -28.25 -24.39 -4.54
C SER A 330 -28.53 -23.83 -3.14
N ILE A 331 -29.10 -22.63 -3.10
CA ILE A 331 -29.71 -22.05 -1.90
C ILE A 331 -31.21 -22.28 -2.01
N PRO A 332 -31.86 -22.90 -1.01
CA PRO A 332 -33.30 -23.10 -1.02
C PRO A 332 -34.05 -21.77 -0.93
N GLN A 333 -35.28 -21.76 -1.48
CA GLN A 333 -36.18 -20.63 -1.34
C GLN A 333 -36.50 -20.39 0.14
N VAL A 334 -36.49 -19.13 0.56
CA VAL A 334 -36.94 -18.72 1.89
C VAL A 334 -38.28 -18.02 1.74
N ALA A 335 -39.27 -18.49 2.49
CA ALA A 335 -40.60 -17.88 2.59
C ALA A 335 -40.84 -17.41 4.04
N ASP A 336 -41.63 -16.35 4.21
CA ASP A 336 -42.07 -15.89 5.53
C ASP A 336 -43.14 -16.80 6.13
N ALA A 337 -43.57 -16.51 7.37
CA ALA A 337 -44.61 -17.27 8.05
C ALA A 337 -45.97 -17.18 7.35
N ALA A 338 -46.17 -16.23 6.41
CA ALA A 338 -47.37 -16.07 5.57
C ALA A 338 -47.21 -16.80 4.23
N GLY A 339 -46.10 -17.51 3.97
CA GLY A 339 -45.82 -18.21 2.73
C GLY A 339 -45.39 -17.32 1.56
N GLN A 340 -45.11 -16.02 1.82
CA GLN A 340 -44.57 -15.13 0.82
C GLN A 340 -43.06 -15.37 0.64
N VAL A 341 -42.62 -15.48 -0.61
CA VAL A 341 -41.22 -15.69 -0.96
C VAL A 341 -40.42 -14.42 -0.60
N THR A 342 -39.58 -14.53 0.43
CA THR A 342 -38.68 -13.46 0.85
C THR A 342 -37.32 -13.52 0.13
N SER A 343 -36.92 -14.73 -0.29
CA SER A 343 -35.74 -14.93 -1.15
C SER A 343 -36.01 -16.06 -2.13
N PRO A 344 -35.80 -15.85 -3.44
CA PRO A 344 -35.97 -16.90 -4.45
C PRO A 344 -34.91 -18.00 -4.26
N ALA A 345 -35.21 -19.21 -4.72
CA ALA A 345 -34.21 -20.26 -4.82
C ALA A 345 -33.10 -19.84 -5.79
N ILE A 346 -31.83 -20.06 -5.41
CA ILE A 346 -30.68 -19.75 -6.25
C ILE A 346 -29.98 -21.06 -6.61
N GLU A 347 -30.05 -21.41 -7.89
CA GLU A 347 -29.36 -22.58 -8.43
C GLU A 347 -27.94 -22.25 -8.89
N GLY A 348 -27.10 -23.29 -8.97
CA GLY A 348 -25.75 -23.19 -9.50
C GLY A 348 -24.78 -22.41 -8.58
N LEU A 349 -25.00 -22.40 -7.27
CA LEU A 349 -24.13 -21.70 -6.30
C LEU A 349 -22.67 -22.10 -6.47
N ARG A 350 -22.37 -23.38 -6.71
CA ARG A 350 -20.99 -23.86 -6.93
C ARG A 350 -20.32 -23.20 -8.13
N ILE A 351 -21.03 -23.08 -9.24
CA ILE A 351 -20.51 -22.42 -10.46
C ILE A 351 -20.28 -20.94 -10.19
N ARG A 352 -21.25 -20.27 -9.55
CA ARG A 352 -21.17 -18.83 -9.22
C ARG A 352 -19.98 -18.53 -8.29
N ALA A 353 -19.81 -19.32 -7.22
CA ALA A 353 -18.70 -19.19 -6.30
C ALA A 353 -17.35 -19.50 -6.97
N SER A 354 -17.30 -20.52 -7.84
CA SER A 354 -16.08 -20.84 -8.61
C SER A 354 -15.68 -19.69 -9.53
N VAL A 355 -16.65 -19.13 -10.27
CA VAL A 355 -16.40 -18.00 -11.17
C VAL A 355 -15.95 -16.78 -10.37
N ALA A 356 -16.55 -16.51 -9.20
CA ALA A 356 -16.14 -15.40 -8.33
C ALA A 356 -14.67 -15.55 -7.86
N VAL A 357 -14.28 -16.72 -7.37
CA VAL A 357 -12.86 -16.99 -7.00
C VAL A 357 -11.93 -16.79 -8.19
N LEU A 358 -12.31 -17.32 -9.37
CA LEU A 358 -11.50 -17.19 -10.59
C LEU A 358 -11.38 -15.73 -11.05
N ILE A 359 -12.43 -14.91 -10.92
CA ILE A 359 -12.37 -13.46 -11.18
C ILE A 359 -11.28 -12.81 -10.31
N GLY A 360 -11.21 -13.15 -9.02
CA GLY A 360 -10.19 -12.59 -8.12
C GLY A 360 -8.77 -13.01 -8.51
N ILE A 361 -8.55 -14.31 -8.79
CA ILE A 361 -7.22 -14.81 -9.19
C ILE A 361 -6.80 -14.20 -10.55
N LEU A 362 -7.73 -14.11 -11.50
CA LEU A 362 -7.47 -13.49 -12.80
C LEU A 362 -7.15 -12.00 -12.65
N LEU A 363 -7.89 -11.30 -11.79
CA LEU A 363 -7.65 -9.88 -11.50
C LEU A 363 -6.20 -9.66 -11.02
N ALA A 364 -5.68 -10.49 -10.12
CA ALA A 364 -4.29 -10.39 -9.68
C ALA A 364 -3.30 -10.49 -10.85
N GLY A 365 -3.50 -11.45 -11.77
CA GLY A 365 -2.65 -11.61 -12.95
C GLY A 365 -2.76 -10.45 -13.94
N VAL A 366 -3.97 -9.91 -14.14
CA VAL A 366 -4.20 -8.78 -15.05
C VAL A 366 -3.59 -7.49 -14.49
N ILE A 367 -3.72 -7.24 -13.18
CA ILE A 367 -3.11 -6.06 -12.54
C ILE A 367 -1.58 -6.16 -12.59
N LEU A 368 -1.00 -7.36 -12.34
CA LEU A 368 0.43 -7.59 -12.49
C LEU A 368 0.91 -7.20 -13.89
N TRP A 369 0.21 -7.68 -14.92
CA TRP A 369 0.54 -7.36 -16.30
C TRP A 369 0.37 -5.87 -16.61
N LEU A 370 -0.74 -5.26 -16.19
CA LEU A 370 -1.07 -3.86 -16.48
C LEU A 370 -0.08 -2.90 -15.81
N THR A 371 0.21 -3.12 -14.52
CA THR A 371 1.19 -2.28 -13.80
C THR A 371 2.57 -2.41 -14.43
N GLY A 372 3.00 -3.66 -14.75
CA GLY A 372 4.24 -3.89 -15.47
C GLY A 372 4.29 -3.26 -16.87
N HIS A 373 3.13 -3.07 -17.53
CA HIS A 373 3.07 -2.34 -18.80
C HIS A 373 3.35 -0.84 -18.63
N PHE A 374 2.81 -0.21 -17.58
CA PHE A 374 2.96 1.24 -17.37
C PHE A 374 4.26 1.64 -16.66
N THR A 375 4.89 0.72 -15.92
CA THR A 375 6.07 1.03 -15.11
C THR A 375 7.34 0.28 -15.55
N GLY A 376 7.24 -0.74 -16.42
CA GLY A 376 8.39 -1.55 -16.81
C GLY A 376 9.40 -0.81 -17.69
N THR A 377 10.69 -0.99 -17.45
CA THR A 377 11.79 -0.35 -18.21
C THR A 377 11.82 -0.76 -19.69
N ASP A 378 11.33 -1.95 -20.02
CA ASP A 378 11.24 -2.47 -21.40
C ASP A 378 10.00 -1.96 -22.14
N LYS A 379 9.06 -1.29 -21.47
CA LYS A 379 7.78 -0.87 -22.01
C LYS A 379 7.80 0.56 -22.53
N ARG A 380 6.92 0.80 -23.53
CA ARG A 380 6.82 2.09 -24.21
C ARG A 380 6.48 3.26 -23.27
N PRO A 381 5.50 3.19 -22.34
CA PRO A 381 5.17 4.34 -21.50
C PRO A 381 6.38 4.88 -20.73
N THR A 382 7.14 4.01 -20.07
CA THR A 382 8.34 4.39 -19.31
C THR A 382 9.46 4.91 -20.24
N LYS A 383 9.65 4.29 -21.41
CA LYS A 383 10.63 4.76 -22.40
C LYS A 383 10.28 6.14 -22.95
N ASP A 384 8.99 6.42 -23.15
CA ASP A 384 8.52 7.75 -23.59
C ASP A 384 8.79 8.78 -22.48
N VAL A 385 8.59 8.46 -21.19
CA VAL A 385 8.97 9.33 -20.07
C VAL A 385 10.48 9.59 -20.07
N ALA A 386 11.31 8.54 -20.17
CA ALA A 386 12.77 8.67 -20.23
C ALA A 386 13.22 9.55 -21.40
N ARG A 387 12.58 9.42 -22.56
CA ARG A 387 12.89 10.24 -23.74
C ARG A 387 12.60 11.73 -23.53
N THR A 388 11.60 12.09 -22.73
CA THR A 388 11.29 13.51 -22.45
C THR A 388 12.39 14.20 -21.63
N SER A 389 13.32 13.45 -21.02
CA SER A 389 14.47 14.02 -20.33
C SER A 389 15.39 14.84 -21.23
N LEU A 390 15.40 14.56 -22.53
CA LEU A 390 16.14 15.34 -23.54
C LEU A 390 15.63 16.79 -23.68
N THR A 391 14.43 17.08 -23.17
CA THR A 391 13.85 18.43 -23.17
C THR A 391 13.79 19.06 -21.80
N GLY A 392 14.24 18.35 -20.75
CA GLY A 392 14.43 18.84 -19.40
C GLY A 392 13.45 18.26 -18.35
N ALA A 393 13.66 18.61 -17.09
CA ALA A 393 12.92 18.04 -15.96
C ALA A 393 11.41 18.32 -16.00
N ALA A 394 10.98 19.50 -16.46
CA ALA A 394 9.55 19.84 -16.52
C ALA A 394 8.76 18.86 -17.40
N THR A 395 9.33 18.47 -18.52
CA THR A 395 8.69 17.52 -19.45
C THR A 395 8.70 16.09 -18.91
N VAL A 396 9.71 15.70 -18.16
CA VAL A 396 9.74 14.42 -17.43
C VAL A 396 8.59 14.36 -16.41
N VAL A 397 8.43 15.41 -15.61
CA VAL A 397 7.35 15.51 -14.61
C VAL A 397 5.98 15.43 -15.27
N LEU A 398 5.75 16.22 -16.34
CA LEU A 398 4.48 16.19 -17.07
C LEU A 398 4.18 14.81 -17.70
N ALA A 399 5.18 14.16 -18.28
CA ALA A 399 5.02 12.85 -18.90
C ALA A 399 4.62 11.77 -17.87
N GLY A 400 5.25 11.72 -16.70
CA GLY A 400 4.88 10.76 -15.66
C GLY A 400 3.50 11.03 -15.05
N ILE A 401 3.10 12.33 -14.90
CA ILE A 401 1.72 12.65 -14.51
C ILE A 401 0.74 12.08 -15.55
N GLY A 402 1.02 12.26 -16.85
CA GLY A 402 0.19 11.72 -17.94
C GLY A 402 0.05 10.21 -17.86
N VAL A 403 1.16 9.49 -17.73
CA VAL A 403 1.19 8.01 -17.58
C VAL A 403 0.39 7.56 -16.36
N GLY A 404 0.55 8.23 -15.21
CA GLY A 404 -0.19 7.90 -14.00
C GLY A 404 -1.70 8.09 -14.16
N LEU A 405 -2.15 9.21 -14.73
CA LEU A 405 -3.57 9.49 -14.99
C LEU A 405 -4.18 8.44 -15.93
N GLU A 406 -3.48 8.10 -17.00
CA GLU A 406 -3.93 7.08 -17.96
C GLU A 406 -4.03 5.70 -17.31
N SER A 407 -2.99 5.28 -16.58
CA SER A 407 -2.95 3.98 -15.91
C SER A 407 -4.03 3.83 -14.85
N ALA A 408 -4.39 4.92 -14.16
CA ALA A 408 -5.46 4.94 -13.17
C ALA A 408 -6.81 4.59 -13.78
N VAL A 409 -7.10 5.09 -14.99
CA VAL A 409 -8.35 4.78 -15.70
C VAL A 409 -8.44 3.30 -16.06
N TYR A 410 -7.40 2.73 -16.68
CA TYR A 410 -7.42 1.32 -17.07
C TYR A 410 -7.53 0.40 -15.85
N THR A 411 -6.79 0.71 -14.80
CA THR A 411 -6.84 -0.07 -13.55
C THR A 411 -8.23 -0.01 -12.91
N ALA A 412 -8.83 1.19 -12.82
CA ALA A 412 -10.17 1.36 -12.25
C ALA A 412 -11.25 0.63 -13.05
N VAL A 413 -11.17 0.66 -14.39
CA VAL A 413 -12.10 -0.07 -15.28
C VAL A 413 -11.98 -1.58 -15.05
N ILE A 414 -10.76 -2.12 -14.96
CA ILE A 414 -10.52 -3.55 -14.74
C ILE A 414 -11.02 -3.98 -13.36
N ILE A 415 -10.72 -3.23 -12.31
CA ILE A 415 -11.20 -3.50 -10.95
C ILE A 415 -12.73 -3.40 -10.92
N GLY A 416 -13.30 -2.35 -11.52
CA GLY A 416 -14.74 -2.15 -11.62
C GLY A 416 -15.45 -3.31 -12.36
N ALA A 417 -14.86 -3.79 -13.45
CA ALA A 417 -15.36 -4.95 -14.19
C ALA A 417 -15.32 -6.24 -13.34
N ALA A 418 -14.27 -6.45 -12.55
CA ALA A 418 -14.15 -7.59 -11.65
C ALA A 418 -15.20 -7.54 -10.53
N VAL A 419 -15.36 -6.37 -9.87
CA VAL A 419 -16.36 -6.14 -8.82
C VAL A 419 -17.76 -6.34 -9.38
N TYR A 420 -18.08 -5.71 -10.51
CA TYR A 420 -19.41 -5.80 -11.12
C TYR A 420 -19.70 -7.21 -11.66
N GLY A 421 -18.71 -7.86 -12.27
CA GLY A 421 -18.81 -9.24 -12.71
C GLY A 421 -19.11 -10.21 -11.56
N ALA A 422 -18.42 -10.08 -10.43
CA ALA A 422 -18.70 -10.86 -9.23
C ALA A 422 -20.09 -10.53 -8.64
N PHE A 423 -20.49 -9.26 -8.65
CA PHE A 423 -21.82 -8.83 -8.20
C PHE A 423 -22.96 -9.45 -9.02
N LEU A 424 -22.83 -9.51 -10.34
CA LEU A 424 -23.84 -10.11 -11.23
C LEU A 424 -24.09 -11.59 -10.96
N LEU A 425 -23.12 -12.30 -10.37
CA LEU A 425 -23.27 -13.69 -9.98
C LEU A 425 -24.28 -13.90 -8.83
N GLY A 426 -24.71 -12.85 -8.15
CA GLY A 426 -25.63 -12.90 -7.01
C GLY A 426 -27.06 -13.33 -7.35
N GLY A 427 -27.47 -13.36 -8.63
CA GLY A 427 -28.74 -13.92 -9.07
C GLY A 427 -29.98 -13.28 -8.45
N GLY A 428 -29.94 -11.95 -8.18
CA GLY A 428 -31.05 -11.19 -7.58
C GLY A 428 -30.98 -11.07 -6.04
N SER A 429 -30.10 -11.81 -5.36
CA SER A 429 -29.87 -11.65 -3.93
C SER A 429 -28.71 -10.69 -3.68
N ILE A 430 -28.99 -9.55 -3.06
CA ILE A 430 -27.95 -8.56 -2.72
C ILE A 430 -26.94 -9.14 -1.72
N ALA A 431 -27.41 -9.92 -0.73
CA ALA A 431 -26.51 -10.54 0.25
C ALA A 431 -25.53 -11.52 -0.44
N LEU A 432 -26.04 -12.37 -1.35
CA LEU A 432 -25.18 -13.27 -2.12
C LEU A 432 -24.24 -12.50 -3.07
N ALA A 433 -24.73 -11.44 -3.73
CA ALA A 433 -23.94 -10.63 -4.64
C ALA A 433 -22.73 -9.99 -3.93
N LEU A 434 -22.95 -9.37 -2.77
CA LEU A 434 -21.89 -8.79 -1.95
C LEU A 434 -20.92 -9.85 -1.40
N PHE A 435 -21.47 -11.01 -0.99
CA PHE A 435 -20.64 -12.14 -0.59
C PHE A 435 -19.74 -12.63 -1.72
N LEU A 436 -20.25 -12.74 -2.96
CA LEU A 436 -19.45 -13.19 -4.11
C LEU A 436 -18.40 -12.17 -4.53
N VAL A 437 -18.61 -10.87 -4.31
CA VAL A 437 -17.55 -9.85 -4.42
C VAL A 437 -16.46 -10.11 -3.37
N ALA A 438 -16.85 -10.41 -2.12
CA ALA A 438 -15.88 -10.77 -1.09
C ALA A 438 -15.16 -12.10 -1.41
N VAL A 439 -15.84 -13.08 -2.00
CA VAL A 439 -15.24 -14.34 -2.47
C VAL A 439 -14.23 -14.08 -3.60
N ALA A 440 -14.50 -13.15 -4.53
CA ALA A 440 -13.50 -12.73 -5.51
C ALA A 440 -12.26 -12.13 -4.82
N GLY A 441 -12.48 -11.31 -3.79
CA GLY A 441 -11.38 -10.82 -2.95
C GLY A 441 -10.59 -11.94 -2.26
N THR A 442 -11.25 -12.96 -1.70
CA THR A 442 -10.54 -14.12 -1.13
C THR A 442 -9.79 -14.93 -2.20
N GLY A 443 -10.32 -15.00 -3.43
CA GLY A 443 -9.61 -15.57 -4.57
C GLY A 443 -8.30 -14.84 -4.86
N LEU A 444 -8.31 -13.51 -4.88
CA LEU A 444 -7.10 -12.69 -5.03
C LEU A 444 -6.11 -12.92 -3.87
N LEU A 445 -6.61 -13.07 -2.64
CA LEU A 445 -5.78 -13.37 -1.46
C LEU A 445 -5.00 -14.69 -1.56
N THR A 446 -5.39 -15.63 -2.42
CA THR A 446 -4.64 -16.88 -2.60
C THR A 446 -3.22 -16.65 -3.10
N THR A 447 -2.95 -15.52 -3.73
CA THR A 447 -1.64 -15.15 -4.27
C THR A 447 -0.81 -14.28 -3.31
N VAL A 448 -1.40 -13.79 -2.20
CA VAL A 448 -0.77 -12.79 -1.30
C VAL A 448 0.56 -13.27 -0.72
N GLY A 449 0.70 -14.54 -0.35
CA GLY A 449 1.97 -15.03 0.20
C GLY A 449 3.15 -14.91 -0.78
N VAL A 450 2.91 -15.08 -2.09
CA VAL A 450 3.92 -14.86 -3.15
C VAL A 450 4.08 -13.36 -3.41
N ILE A 451 3.00 -12.60 -3.39
CA ILE A 451 3.03 -11.13 -3.58
C ILE A 451 3.90 -10.46 -2.50
N VAL A 452 3.74 -10.85 -1.23
CA VAL A 452 4.60 -10.34 -0.14
C VAL A 452 6.06 -10.74 -0.34
N ALA A 453 6.32 -11.94 -0.91
CA ALA A 453 7.66 -12.35 -1.25
C ALA A 453 8.28 -11.50 -2.37
N MET A 454 7.47 -11.13 -3.37
CA MET A 454 7.88 -10.21 -4.45
C MET A 454 8.14 -8.80 -3.94
N ASP A 455 7.34 -8.36 -2.99
CA ASP A 455 7.38 -7.03 -2.42
C ASP A 455 8.63 -6.76 -1.59
N THR A 456 8.91 -7.62 -0.62
CA THR A 456 10.10 -7.54 0.23
C THR A 456 11.40 -7.77 -0.56
N PHE A 457 11.32 -8.43 -1.74
CA PHE A 457 12.49 -8.64 -2.60
C PHE A 457 13.11 -7.31 -3.02
N GLY A 458 12.30 -6.30 -3.38
CA GLY A 458 12.77 -5.01 -3.85
C GLY A 458 13.70 -4.29 -2.87
N PRO A 459 13.22 -3.92 -1.66
CA PRO A 459 14.06 -3.22 -0.70
C PRO A 459 15.26 -4.04 -0.22
N VAL A 460 15.19 -5.38 -0.26
CA VAL A 460 16.36 -6.21 0.08
C VAL A 460 17.42 -6.18 -1.01
N SER A 461 17.04 -6.12 -2.30
CA SER A 461 18.01 -6.01 -3.39
C SER A 461 18.62 -4.60 -3.48
N ASP A 462 17.81 -3.58 -3.30
CA ASP A 462 18.17 -2.17 -3.26
C ASP A 462 19.21 -1.90 -2.17
N ASN A 463 18.87 -2.17 -0.92
CA ASN A 463 19.80 -2.04 0.20
C ASN A 463 21.04 -2.93 0.11
N ALA A 464 21.00 -4.05 -0.60
CA ALA A 464 22.19 -4.86 -0.84
C ALA A 464 23.14 -4.15 -1.80
N GLN A 465 22.63 -3.41 -2.78
CA GLN A 465 23.43 -2.55 -3.65
C GLN A 465 24.04 -1.41 -2.84
N GLY A 466 23.25 -0.69 -2.03
CA GLY A 466 23.75 0.38 -1.18
C GLY A 466 24.85 -0.09 -0.20
N ILE A 467 24.69 -1.26 0.43
CA ILE A 467 25.76 -1.84 1.27
C ILE A 467 27.01 -2.18 0.44
N ALA A 468 26.87 -2.65 -0.77
CA ALA A 468 28.01 -2.96 -1.64
C ALA A 468 28.76 -1.68 -2.06
N GLU A 469 28.03 -0.64 -2.44
CA GLU A 469 28.60 0.66 -2.80
C GLU A 469 29.28 1.33 -1.61
N MET A 470 28.65 1.38 -0.44
CA MET A 470 29.25 1.94 0.78
C MET A 470 30.47 1.16 1.28
N SER A 471 30.50 -0.17 1.12
CA SER A 471 31.62 -0.98 1.59
C SER A 471 32.84 -0.92 0.65
N GLY A 472 32.58 -0.67 -0.65
CA GLY A 472 33.61 -0.72 -1.67
C GLY A 472 34.19 -2.14 -1.93
N ASP A 473 33.52 -3.19 -1.41
CA ASP A 473 34.02 -4.57 -1.45
C ASP A 473 33.42 -5.40 -2.60
N VAL A 474 32.58 -4.80 -3.45
CA VAL A 474 31.92 -5.46 -4.60
C VAL A 474 32.17 -4.64 -5.86
N ASP A 475 32.77 -5.27 -6.87
CA ASP A 475 33.03 -4.66 -8.16
C ASP A 475 32.70 -5.62 -9.32
N GLY A 476 32.89 -5.16 -10.55
CA GLY A 476 32.77 -5.98 -11.77
C GLY A 476 31.47 -6.74 -11.88
N GLU A 477 31.56 -8.09 -12.00
CA GLU A 477 30.38 -8.96 -12.16
C GLU A 477 29.43 -8.92 -10.94
N GLY A 478 30.00 -8.76 -9.74
CA GLY A 478 29.20 -8.65 -8.50
C GLY A 478 28.33 -7.40 -8.47
N ALA A 479 28.88 -6.24 -8.83
CA ALA A 479 28.15 -4.99 -8.94
C ALA A 479 27.05 -5.10 -10.01
N GLN A 480 27.33 -5.70 -11.16
CA GLN A 480 26.33 -5.92 -12.21
C GLN A 480 25.17 -6.84 -11.73
N ILE A 481 25.48 -7.87 -10.95
CA ILE A 481 24.45 -8.74 -10.36
C ILE A 481 23.51 -7.93 -9.46
N LEU A 482 24.04 -7.02 -8.63
CA LEU A 482 23.22 -6.19 -7.74
C LEU A 482 22.36 -5.20 -8.53
N THR A 483 22.92 -4.52 -9.52
CA THR A 483 22.17 -3.64 -10.42
C THR A 483 21.02 -4.38 -11.12
N ASP A 484 21.28 -5.60 -11.61
CA ASP A 484 20.24 -6.43 -12.22
C ASP A 484 19.14 -6.85 -11.23
N LEU A 485 19.50 -7.17 -9.98
CA LEU A 485 18.55 -7.54 -8.93
C LEU A 485 17.73 -6.33 -8.47
N ASP A 486 18.35 -5.15 -8.36
CA ASP A 486 17.66 -3.90 -8.00
C ASP A 486 16.64 -3.50 -9.08
N ALA A 487 17.00 -3.55 -10.36
CA ALA A 487 16.07 -3.28 -11.46
C ALA A 487 14.85 -4.21 -11.43
N VAL A 488 15.05 -5.49 -11.08
CA VAL A 488 13.95 -6.44 -10.85
C VAL A 488 13.16 -6.06 -9.61
N GLY A 489 13.83 -5.63 -8.55
CA GLY A 489 13.24 -5.16 -7.30
C GLY A 489 12.28 -3.99 -7.50
N ASN A 490 12.70 -2.96 -8.23
CA ASN A 490 11.87 -1.80 -8.54
C ASN A 490 10.62 -2.17 -9.35
N THR A 491 10.76 -3.10 -10.30
CA THR A 491 9.60 -3.62 -11.05
C THR A 491 8.64 -4.40 -10.16
N THR A 492 9.14 -5.25 -9.26
CA THR A 492 8.28 -6.02 -8.35
C THR A 492 7.62 -5.13 -7.31
N LYS A 493 8.30 -4.11 -6.76
CA LYS A 493 7.71 -3.07 -5.89
C LYS A 493 6.51 -2.38 -6.56
N ALA A 494 6.63 -1.97 -7.83
CA ALA A 494 5.54 -1.33 -8.57
C ALA A 494 4.34 -2.28 -8.76
N ILE A 495 4.60 -3.52 -9.17
CA ILE A 495 3.58 -4.55 -9.41
C ILE A 495 2.80 -4.86 -8.12
N THR A 496 3.49 -5.06 -7.01
CA THR A 496 2.88 -5.42 -5.73
C THR A 496 2.01 -4.30 -5.17
N LYS A 497 2.40 -3.04 -5.36
CA LYS A 497 1.57 -1.87 -5.05
C LYS A 497 0.27 -1.86 -5.85
N GLY A 498 0.31 -2.14 -7.15
CA GLY A 498 -0.88 -2.26 -8.00
C GLY A 498 -1.86 -3.34 -7.49
N ILE A 499 -1.35 -4.51 -7.11
CA ILE A 499 -2.17 -5.61 -6.57
C ILE A 499 -2.71 -5.25 -5.19
N ALA A 500 -1.92 -4.58 -4.33
CA ALA A 500 -2.37 -4.10 -3.03
C ALA A 500 -3.54 -3.12 -3.16
N ILE A 501 -3.49 -2.19 -4.13
CA ILE A 501 -4.59 -1.26 -4.44
C ILE A 501 -5.85 -2.04 -4.86
N ALA A 502 -5.73 -2.99 -5.79
CA ALA A 502 -6.87 -3.81 -6.23
C ALA A 502 -7.49 -4.59 -5.06
N THR A 503 -6.66 -5.16 -4.18
CA THR A 503 -7.10 -5.85 -2.97
C THR A 503 -7.83 -4.89 -2.02
N ALA A 504 -7.30 -3.68 -1.83
CA ALA A 504 -7.92 -2.67 -0.97
C ALA A 504 -9.30 -2.25 -1.48
N VAL A 505 -9.47 -2.08 -2.78
CA VAL A 505 -10.76 -1.69 -3.38
C VAL A 505 -11.79 -2.82 -3.25
N LEU A 506 -11.40 -4.08 -3.50
CA LEU A 506 -12.27 -5.24 -3.27
C LEU A 506 -12.66 -5.37 -1.80
N ALA A 507 -11.70 -5.23 -0.87
CA ALA A 507 -11.95 -5.26 0.57
C ALA A 507 -12.88 -4.13 1.01
N ALA A 508 -12.64 -2.91 0.55
CA ALA A 508 -13.47 -1.76 0.86
C ALA A 508 -14.90 -1.92 0.30
N THR A 509 -15.05 -2.47 -0.91
CA THR A 509 -16.37 -2.76 -1.49
C THR A 509 -17.11 -3.82 -0.69
N ALA A 510 -16.43 -4.87 -0.24
CA ALA A 510 -17.01 -5.89 0.63
C ALA A 510 -17.36 -5.32 2.02
N LEU A 511 -16.49 -4.50 2.62
CA LEU A 511 -16.79 -3.80 3.88
C LEU A 511 -17.95 -2.82 3.75
N PHE A 512 -18.12 -2.16 2.61
CA PHE A 512 -19.27 -1.32 2.35
C PHE A 512 -20.57 -2.14 2.37
N GLY A 513 -20.52 -3.39 1.86
CA GLY A 513 -21.60 -4.38 2.05
C GLY A 513 -21.82 -4.70 3.53
N SER A 514 -20.78 -4.95 4.28
CA SER A 514 -20.84 -5.21 5.74
C SER A 514 -21.39 -4.01 6.52
N PHE A 515 -21.02 -2.79 6.16
CA PHE A 515 -21.59 -1.56 6.72
C PHE A 515 -23.10 -1.50 6.49
N THR A 516 -23.57 -1.86 5.28
CA THR A 516 -24.99 -1.92 4.95
C THR A 516 -25.72 -2.95 5.81
N ASP A 517 -25.12 -4.11 6.02
CA ASP A 517 -25.68 -5.14 6.90
C ASP A 517 -25.73 -4.70 8.37
N ALA A 518 -24.66 -4.06 8.88
CA ALA A 518 -24.55 -3.60 10.26
C ALA A 518 -25.63 -2.59 10.63
N TRP A 519 -25.83 -1.54 9.82
CA TRP A 519 -26.84 -0.54 10.14
C TRP A 519 -28.28 -1.07 9.96
N ARG A 520 -28.54 -1.93 8.97
CA ARG A 520 -29.86 -2.58 8.78
C ARG A 520 -30.19 -3.48 9.95
N SER A 521 -29.26 -4.27 10.42
CA SER A 521 -29.40 -5.13 11.60
C SER A 521 -29.69 -4.31 12.85
N ALA A 522 -28.99 -3.18 13.04
CA ALA A 522 -29.21 -2.26 14.15
C ALA A 522 -30.64 -1.65 14.11
N VAL A 523 -31.12 -1.23 12.94
CA VAL A 523 -32.51 -0.75 12.78
C VAL A 523 -33.51 -1.85 13.12
N SER A 524 -33.28 -3.07 12.60
CA SER A 524 -34.19 -4.22 12.86
C SER A 524 -34.26 -4.55 14.36
N ALA A 525 -33.14 -4.48 15.08
CA ALA A 525 -33.06 -4.72 16.52
C ALA A 525 -33.86 -3.66 17.32
N LEU A 526 -33.75 -2.38 16.95
CA LEU A 526 -34.51 -1.29 17.61
C LEU A 526 -36.01 -1.43 17.36
N VAL A 527 -36.42 -1.79 16.14
CA VAL A 527 -37.83 -2.01 15.80
C VAL A 527 -38.40 -3.21 16.57
N ALA A 528 -37.68 -4.33 16.63
CA ALA A 528 -38.08 -5.52 17.39
C ALA A 528 -38.17 -5.26 18.90
N GLY A 529 -37.33 -4.39 19.44
CA GLY A 529 -37.32 -3.99 20.85
C GLY A 529 -38.34 -2.90 21.23
N ASN A 530 -39.19 -2.42 20.31
CA ASN A 530 -40.14 -1.32 20.49
C ASN A 530 -39.47 -0.03 21.06
N GLN A 531 -38.21 0.23 20.68
CA GLN A 531 -37.39 1.35 21.19
C GLN A 531 -37.33 2.54 20.24
N VAL A 532 -38.19 2.61 19.24
CA VAL A 532 -38.18 3.65 18.20
C VAL A 532 -39.06 4.83 18.56
N THR A 533 -38.57 6.04 18.42
CA THR A 533 -39.25 7.31 18.74
C THR A 533 -40.27 7.78 17.70
N GLN A 534 -40.19 7.27 16.45
CA GLN A 534 -40.99 7.73 15.32
C GLN A 534 -41.47 6.57 14.45
N GLU A 535 -42.57 6.77 13.74
CA GLU A 535 -43.05 5.77 12.78
C GLU A 535 -41.97 5.44 11.70
N PRO A 536 -41.76 4.16 11.37
CA PRO A 536 -40.74 3.74 10.43
C PRO A 536 -40.74 4.41 9.06
N SER A 537 -41.89 4.92 8.63
CA SER A 537 -42.11 5.52 7.32
C SER A 537 -41.52 6.93 7.15
N ALA A 538 -41.66 7.81 8.15
CA ALA A 538 -41.06 9.15 8.12
C ALA A 538 -39.55 9.14 8.32
N PHE A 539 -39.09 8.14 9.01
CA PHE A 539 -37.76 7.87 9.41
C PHE A 539 -36.84 7.38 8.25
N SER A 540 -37.41 6.55 7.38
CA SER A 540 -36.64 5.88 6.34
C SER A 540 -36.30 6.77 5.15
N GLN A 541 -37.05 7.81 4.90
CA GLN A 541 -36.87 8.61 3.68
C GLN A 541 -35.77 9.68 3.79
N ALA A 542 -35.59 10.31 4.93
CA ALA A 542 -34.68 11.45 5.06
C ALA A 542 -33.25 11.10 5.54
N THR A 543 -33.09 10.07 6.39
CA THR A 543 -31.83 9.78 7.09
C THR A 543 -31.23 8.41 6.78
N LEU A 544 -32.04 7.47 6.32
CA LEU A 544 -31.60 6.12 5.95
C LEU A 544 -31.51 5.92 4.42
N SER A 545 -31.91 6.93 3.64
CA SER A 545 -31.75 6.86 2.19
C SER A 545 -30.28 6.86 1.83
N THR A 546 -29.84 5.83 1.12
CA THR A 546 -28.52 5.75 0.49
C THR A 546 -28.58 6.19 -0.99
N ASP A 547 -29.64 6.83 -1.38
CA ASP A 547 -29.86 7.30 -2.75
C ASP A 547 -28.92 8.49 -3.02
N ILE A 548 -28.09 8.37 -4.05
CA ILE A 548 -27.09 9.38 -4.42
C ILE A 548 -27.71 10.74 -4.82
N VAL A 549 -28.97 10.74 -5.23
CA VAL A 549 -29.71 11.99 -5.54
C VAL A 549 -30.03 12.77 -4.29
N SER A 550 -30.01 12.15 -3.11
CA SER A 550 -30.21 12.84 -1.82
C SER A 550 -29.01 13.76 -1.50
N PRO A 551 -29.26 15.08 -1.22
CA PRO A 551 -28.18 16.05 -1.02
C PRO A 551 -27.18 15.66 0.07
N ASN A 552 -27.66 15.04 1.16
CA ASN A 552 -26.79 14.60 2.25
C ASN A 552 -25.87 13.46 1.83
N VAL A 553 -26.33 12.52 0.99
CA VAL A 553 -25.52 11.44 0.43
C VAL A 553 -24.49 12.01 -0.54
N LEU A 554 -24.89 12.93 -1.43
CA LEU A 554 -23.97 13.60 -2.35
C LEU A 554 -22.88 14.39 -1.60
N VAL A 555 -23.27 15.15 -0.54
CA VAL A 555 -22.30 15.87 0.31
C VAL A 555 -21.36 14.87 0.99
N GLY A 556 -21.89 13.74 1.47
CA GLY A 556 -21.08 12.65 2.00
C GLY A 556 -20.04 12.18 0.99
N ALA A 557 -20.44 11.91 -0.25
CA ALA A 557 -19.54 11.46 -1.33
C ALA A 557 -18.44 12.50 -1.65
N LEU A 558 -18.80 13.79 -1.69
CA LEU A 558 -17.83 14.86 -1.88
C LEU A 558 -16.82 14.94 -0.73
N LEU A 559 -17.27 14.77 0.51
CA LEU A 559 -16.40 14.75 1.69
C LEU A 559 -15.47 13.53 1.66
N GLY A 560 -15.96 12.35 1.24
CA GLY A 560 -15.15 11.16 1.09
C GLY A 560 -14.04 11.34 0.05
N ALA A 561 -14.37 11.93 -1.10
CA ALA A 561 -13.39 12.28 -2.11
C ALA A 561 -12.38 13.33 -1.58
N ALA A 562 -12.86 14.39 -0.95
CA ALA A 562 -12.04 15.47 -0.42
C ALA A 562 -11.02 14.97 0.64
N VAL A 563 -11.41 14.02 1.47
CA VAL A 563 -10.51 13.44 2.48
C VAL A 563 -9.33 12.72 1.84
N VAL A 564 -9.53 12.00 0.74
CA VAL A 564 -8.45 11.33 0.01
C VAL A 564 -7.43 12.35 -0.53
N PHE A 565 -7.92 13.45 -1.12
CA PHE A 565 -7.05 14.54 -1.59
C PHE A 565 -6.31 15.21 -0.44
N LEU A 566 -7.01 15.55 0.66
CA LEU A 566 -6.39 16.18 1.81
C LEU A 566 -5.33 15.28 2.46
N PHE A 567 -5.63 13.99 2.60
CA PHE A 567 -4.70 13.01 3.15
C PHE A 567 -3.44 12.89 2.28
N SER A 568 -3.61 12.79 0.96
CA SER A 568 -2.49 12.71 0.02
C SER A 568 -1.62 13.97 0.08
N GLY A 569 -2.23 15.15 0.07
CA GLY A 569 -1.50 16.42 0.21
C GLY A 569 -0.77 16.56 1.55
N LEU A 570 -1.38 16.11 2.65
CA LEU A 570 -0.72 16.11 3.96
C LEU A 570 0.48 15.15 3.99
N ALA A 571 0.36 13.96 3.38
CA ALA A 571 1.42 12.98 3.32
C ALA A 571 2.61 13.48 2.47
N ILE A 572 2.36 14.06 1.29
CA ILE A 572 3.39 14.64 0.43
C ILE A 572 4.11 15.78 1.15
N ASN A 573 3.36 16.73 1.73
CA ASN A 573 3.95 17.85 2.46
C ASN A 573 4.73 17.40 3.70
N ALA A 574 4.34 16.30 4.33
CA ALA A 574 5.06 15.73 5.46
C ALA A 574 6.45 15.23 5.04
N VAL A 575 6.55 14.54 3.88
CA VAL A 575 7.85 14.14 3.31
C VAL A 575 8.70 15.37 3.01
N THR A 576 8.15 16.38 2.35
CA THR A 576 8.89 17.61 1.99
C THR A 576 9.43 18.32 3.24
N ARG A 577 8.64 18.43 4.33
CA ARG A 577 9.11 19.05 5.58
C ARG A 577 10.22 18.24 6.24
N ALA A 578 10.06 16.92 6.30
CA ALA A 578 11.05 16.05 6.92
C ALA A 578 12.35 16.01 6.07
N ALA A 579 12.25 15.97 4.75
CA ALA A 579 13.39 16.03 3.84
C ALA A 579 14.17 17.34 3.99
N GLY A 580 13.51 18.47 4.13
CA GLY A 580 14.16 19.76 4.38
C GLY A 580 15.06 19.72 5.62
N ALA A 581 14.59 19.15 6.73
CA ALA A 581 15.39 19.03 7.95
C ALA A 581 16.66 18.18 7.75
N ILE A 582 16.57 17.13 6.92
CA ILE A 582 17.70 16.26 6.57
C ILE A 582 18.69 17.00 5.68
N VAL A 583 18.23 17.70 4.64
CA VAL A 583 19.05 18.52 3.76
C VAL A 583 19.92 19.50 4.57
N PHE A 584 19.32 20.21 5.54
CA PHE A 584 20.09 21.14 6.40
C PHE A 584 21.08 20.43 7.29
N GLU A 585 20.74 19.27 7.84
CA GLU A 585 21.66 18.51 8.67
C GLU A 585 22.85 18.00 7.85
N VAL A 586 22.64 17.47 6.63
CA VAL A 586 23.74 17.00 5.78
C VAL A 586 24.63 18.16 5.34
N ARG A 587 24.03 19.29 4.90
CA ARG A 587 24.80 20.51 4.57
C ARG A 587 25.60 21.01 5.76
N ARG A 588 25.02 20.97 6.98
CA ARG A 588 25.73 21.35 8.22
C ARG A 588 26.92 20.45 8.43
N GLN A 589 26.79 19.14 8.28
CA GLN A 589 27.90 18.21 8.46
C GLN A 589 29.01 18.45 7.43
N PHE A 590 28.69 18.66 6.16
CA PHE A 590 29.71 18.98 5.14
C PHE A 590 30.45 20.30 5.40
N ARG A 591 29.74 21.32 5.91
CA ARG A 591 30.33 22.62 6.27
C ARG A 591 31.21 22.53 7.52
N ASP A 592 30.71 21.89 8.59
CA ASP A 592 31.33 21.84 9.90
C ASP A 592 32.44 20.79 9.98
N HIS A 593 32.40 19.76 9.12
CA HIS A 593 33.33 18.63 9.03
C HIS A 593 33.88 18.44 7.61
N PRO A 594 34.73 19.34 7.09
CA PRO A 594 35.25 19.24 5.72
C PRO A 594 35.96 17.92 5.42
N GLY A 595 36.54 17.27 6.45
CA GLY A 595 37.22 15.97 6.34
C GLY A 595 36.29 14.83 5.89
N ILE A 596 34.95 15.02 5.88
CA ILE A 596 34.02 14.06 5.33
C ILE A 596 34.25 13.88 3.81
N MET A 597 34.49 14.98 3.09
CA MET A 597 34.60 14.96 1.62
C MET A 597 35.86 14.23 1.13
N ASP A 598 36.94 14.22 1.94
CA ASP A 598 38.19 13.52 1.64
C ASP A 598 38.40 12.22 2.46
N TYR A 599 37.30 11.68 3.08
CA TYR A 599 37.29 10.45 3.87
C TYR A 599 38.21 10.47 5.13
N THR A 600 38.60 11.63 5.63
CA THR A 600 39.38 11.75 6.88
C THR A 600 38.49 11.77 8.12
N GLU A 601 37.21 12.13 7.96
CA GLU A 601 36.20 12.09 9.01
C GLU A 601 35.00 11.27 8.54
N LYS A 602 34.23 10.68 9.49
CA LYS A 602 33.00 9.97 9.20
C LYS A 602 31.78 10.86 9.49
N PRO A 603 30.72 10.80 8.67
CA PRO A 603 29.47 11.48 8.97
C PRO A 603 28.81 10.95 10.25
N ASP A 604 27.99 11.78 10.90
CA ASP A 604 27.12 11.37 11.99
C ASP A 604 25.77 10.86 11.42
N TYR A 605 25.74 9.58 11.01
CA TYR A 605 24.55 8.91 10.51
C TYR A 605 23.42 8.84 11.55
N ALA A 606 23.78 8.63 12.85
CA ALA A 606 22.79 8.47 13.91
C ALA A 606 21.92 9.72 14.09
N ARG A 607 22.50 10.89 13.88
CA ARG A 607 21.81 12.17 13.95
C ARG A 607 20.73 12.28 12.89
N VAL A 608 21.02 11.89 11.65
CA VAL A 608 20.05 11.92 10.55
C VAL A 608 18.90 10.93 10.80
N VAL A 609 19.21 9.70 11.24
CA VAL A 609 18.19 8.69 11.62
C VAL A 609 17.26 9.21 12.74
N ASP A 610 17.82 9.92 13.76
CA ASP A 610 16.99 10.48 14.84
C ASP A 610 16.06 11.59 14.35
N ILE A 611 16.54 12.48 13.47
CA ILE A 611 15.72 13.52 12.82
C ILE A 611 14.59 12.87 12.02
N CYS A 612 14.89 11.93 11.10
CA CYS A 612 13.89 11.21 10.32
C CYS A 612 12.84 10.54 11.22
N THR A 613 13.28 9.86 12.29
CA THR A 613 12.38 9.17 13.24
C THR A 613 11.45 10.13 13.93
N LYS A 614 11.96 11.25 14.42
CA LYS A 614 11.19 12.23 15.18
C LYS A 614 10.14 12.91 14.30
N ASP A 615 10.55 13.32 13.10
CA ASP A 615 9.68 14.07 12.21
C ASP A 615 8.63 13.16 11.56
N SER A 616 8.97 11.95 11.14
CA SER A 616 7.99 10.99 10.60
C SER A 616 6.90 10.65 11.61
N LEU A 617 7.25 10.40 12.88
CA LEU A 617 6.27 10.11 13.93
C LEU A 617 5.40 11.32 14.28
N ARG A 618 5.94 12.53 14.21
CA ARG A 618 5.21 13.77 14.43
C ARG A 618 4.21 14.05 13.31
N GLU A 619 4.63 13.89 12.07
CA GLU A 619 3.81 14.13 10.88
C GLU A 619 2.69 13.09 10.69
N LEU A 620 2.89 11.87 11.15
CA LEU A 620 1.93 10.76 11.11
C LEU A 620 0.61 11.05 11.83
N THR A 621 0.63 11.89 12.88
CA THR A 621 -0.54 12.11 13.75
C THR A 621 -1.73 12.70 13.00
N THR A 622 -1.51 13.68 12.13
CA THR A 622 -2.59 14.37 11.41
C THR A 622 -3.31 13.47 10.40
N PRO A 623 -2.63 12.75 9.49
CA PRO A 623 -3.26 11.77 8.62
C PRO A 623 -4.02 10.68 9.38
N GLY A 624 -3.45 10.19 10.49
CA GLY A 624 -4.09 9.16 11.31
C GLY A 624 -5.40 9.61 11.95
N LEU A 625 -5.43 10.81 12.53
CA LEU A 625 -6.65 11.40 13.10
C LEU A 625 -7.69 11.67 12.01
N LEU A 626 -7.27 12.16 10.84
CA LEU A 626 -8.16 12.39 9.70
C LEU A 626 -8.87 11.09 9.28
N ALA A 627 -8.12 10.00 9.12
CA ALA A 627 -8.66 8.70 8.73
C ALA A 627 -9.68 8.14 9.73
N ALA A 628 -9.37 8.22 11.03
CA ALA A 628 -10.20 7.64 12.08
C ALA A 628 -11.44 8.50 12.42
N LEU A 629 -11.31 9.81 12.42
CA LEU A 629 -12.35 10.70 12.93
C LEU A 629 -13.30 11.23 11.84
N THR A 630 -12.90 11.26 10.56
CA THR A 630 -13.81 11.79 9.53
C THR A 630 -15.09 10.97 9.36
N PRO A 631 -15.05 9.61 9.37
CA PRO A 631 -16.30 8.82 9.41
C PRO A 631 -17.19 9.15 10.62
N VAL A 632 -16.59 9.47 11.76
CA VAL A 632 -17.32 9.87 12.97
C VAL A 632 -18.02 11.22 12.76
N VAL A 633 -17.31 12.19 12.19
CA VAL A 633 -17.89 13.52 11.85
C VAL A 633 -19.08 13.38 10.90
N VAL A 634 -18.89 12.62 9.81
CA VAL A 634 -19.92 12.44 8.78
C VAL A 634 -21.10 11.62 9.32
N GLY A 635 -20.82 10.50 10.00
CA GLY A 635 -21.85 9.60 10.49
C GLY A 635 -22.72 10.20 11.57
N PHE A 636 -22.14 10.80 12.60
CA PHE A 636 -22.89 11.48 13.66
C PHE A 636 -23.41 12.86 13.24
N GLY A 637 -22.69 13.59 12.38
CA GLY A 637 -23.12 14.89 11.89
C GLY A 637 -24.25 14.81 10.86
N LEU A 638 -24.03 14.09 9.77
CA LEU A 638 -24.91 14.04 8.61
C LEU A 638 -25.80 12.80 8.54
N GLY A 639 -25.44 11.71 9.24
CA GLY A 639 -26.23 10.48 9.31
C GLY A 639 -25.72 9.35 8.43
N ILE A 640 -26.41 8.19 8.50
CA ILE A 640 -25.99 6.93 7.85
C ILE A 640 -25.93 7.04 6.32
N GLY A 641 -26.92 7.71 5.69
CA GLY A 641 -26.91 7.89 4.25
C GLY A 641 -25.71 8.70 3.75
N ALA A 642 -25.39 9.80 4.46
CA ALA A 642 -24.19 10.59 4.15
C ALA A 642 -22.89 9.79 4.37
N LEU A 643 -22.86 8.95 5.42
CA LEU A 643 -21.70 8.06 5.66
C LEU A 643 -21.55 7.01 4.56
N ALA A 644 -22.66 6.47 4.01
CA ALA A 644 -22.63 5.59 2.83
C ALA A 644 -22.06 6.33 1.61
N GLY A 645 -22.54 7.56 1.34
CA GLY A 645 -21.97 8.41 0.28
C GLY A 645 -20.48 8.67 0.48
N PHE A 646 -20.08 8.99 1.72
CA PHE A 646 -18.69 9.22 2.11
C PHE A 646 -17.79 8.03 1.77
N LEU A 647 -18.20 6.81 2.12
CA LEU A 647 -17.45 5.60 1.80
C LEU A 647 -17.36 5.37 0.30
N ALA A 648 -18.45 5.56 -0.45
CA ALA A 648 -18.43 5.44 -1.91
C ALA A 648 -17.48 6.44 -2.56
N GLY A 649 -17.50 7.71 -2.13
CA GLY A 649 -16.58 8.76 -2.60
C GLY A 649 -15.13 8.46 -2.24
N ALA A 650 -14.86 8.00 -1.03
CA ALA A 650 -13.53 7.65 -0.57
C ALA A 650 -12.95 6.44 -1.32
N ILE A 651 -13.74 5.39 -1.57
CA ILE A 651 -13.30 4.19 -2.30
C ILE A 651 -12.98 4.52 -3.75
N SER A 652 -13.87 5.22 -4.45
CA SER A 652 -13.68 5.54 -5.87
C SER A 652 -12.51 6.50 -6.10
N THR A 653 -12.45 7.56 -5.33
CA THR A 653 -11.35 8.54 -5.42
C THR A 653 -10.04 7.94 -4.96
N GLY A 654 -10.07 7.14 -3.88
CA GLY A 654 -8.88 6.48 -3.36
C GLY A 654 -8.31 5.46 -4.35
N CYS A 655 -9.14 4.71 -5.04
CA CYS A 655 -8.70 3.80 -6.11
C CYS A 655 -7.92 4.56 -7.20
N LEU A 656 -8.52 5.62 -7.74
CA LEU A 656 -7.91 6.41 -8.81
C LEU A 656 -6.63 7.11 -8.35
N MET A 657 -6.66 7.75 -7.17
CA MET A 657 -5.53 8.51 -6.64
C MET A 657 -4.36 7.59 -6.27
N ALA A 658 -4.62 6.43 -5.66
CA ALA A 658 -3.55 5.50 -5.28
C ALA A 658 -2.82 4.97 -6.52
N VAL A 659 -3.55 4.59 -7.58
CA VAL A 659 -2.95 4.11 -8.84
C VAL A 659 -2.21 5.24 -9.56
N PHE A 660 -2.81 6.43 -9.63
CA PHE A 660 -2.18 7.61 -10.20
C PHE A 660 -0.82 7.89 -9.55
N LEU A 661 -0.80 8.00 -8.23
CA LEU A 661 0.43 8.30 -7.49
C LEU A 661 1.47 7.17 -7.62
N ALA A 662 1.06 5.91 -7.48
CA ALA A 662 1.97 4.78 -7.54
C ALA A 662 2.60 4.62 -8.93
N ASN A 663 1.82 4.73 -10.00
CA ASN A 663 2.30 4.48 -11.35
C ASN A 663 3.04 5.69 -11.96
N SER A 664 2.67 6.94 -11.60
CA SER A 664 3.47 8.12 -11.93
C SER A 664 4.88 7.99 -11.35
N GLY A 665 4.96 7.76 -10.03
CA GLY A 665 6.26 7.62 -9.35
C GLY A 665 7.07 6.45 -9.87
N GLY A 666 6.44 5.27 -10.09
CA GLY A 666 7.13 4.11 -10.65
C GLY A 666 7.62 4.29 -12.09
N SER A 667 6.94 5.11 -12.89
CA SER A 667 7.40 5.40 -14.25
C SER A 667 8.56 6.40 -14.26
N TRP A 668 8.62 7.36 -13.34
CA TRP A 668 9.77 8.27 -13.20
C TRP A 668 11.02 7.54 -12.72
N ASP A 669 10.90 6.72 -11.69
CA ASP A 669 11.98 5.91 -11.14
C ASP A 669 12.60 5.02 -12.24
N ASN A 670 11.77 4.24 -12.93
CA ASN A 670 12.25 3.40 -14.02
C ASN A 670 12.73 4.19 -15.26
N ALA A 671 12.27 5.42 -15.47
CA ALA A 671 12.82 6.31 -16.50
C ALA A 671 14.25 6.76 -16.14
N LYS A 672 14.53 7.01 -14.84
CA LYS A 672 15.89 7.27 -14.34
C LYS A 672 16.79 6.07 -14.60
N LYS A 673 16.36 4.86 -14.26
CA LYS A 673 17.13 3.63 -14.52
C LYS A 673 17.44 3.43 -16.01
N ILE A 674 16.50 3.73 -16.93
CA ILE A 674 16.75 3.66 -18.38
C ILE A 674 17.90 4.60 -18.78
N VAL A 675 17.94 5.81 -18.23
CA VAL A 675 19.03 6.76 -18.54
C VAL A 675 20.34 6.29 -17.91
N GLU A 676 20.31 5.80 -16.66
CA GLU A 676 21.48 5.24 -15.98
C GLU A 676 22.09 4.04 -16.71
N ASP A 677 21.27 3.23 -17.38
CA ASP A 677 21.71 2.12 -18.24
C ASP A 677 22.38 2.55 -19.56
N GLY A 678 22.65 3.86 -19.71
CA GLY A 678 23.40 4.43 -20.85
C GLY A 678 22.55 5.01 -21.96
N HIS A 679 21.20 5.02 -21.83
CA HIS A 679 20.33 5.70 -22.78
C HIS A 679 20.38 7.22 -22.58
N HIS A 680 20.13 7.97 -23.64
CA HIS A 680 20.00 9.45 -23.62
C HIS A 680 21.19 10.21 -23.01
N GLY A 681 22.38 9.61 -23.00
CA GLY A 681 23.62 10.22 -22.48
C GLY A 681 24.18 9.55 -21.22
N GLY A 682 23.41 8.69 -20.55
CA GLY A 682 23.86 7.94 -19.39
C GLY A 682 24.01 8.75 -18.09
N LYS A 683 24.58 8.14 -17.07
CA LYS A 683 24.85 8.79 -15.77
C LYS A 683 25.69 10.07 -15.95
N GLY A 684 25.32 11.13 -15.23
CA GLY A 684 26.01 12.43 -15.26
C GLY A 684 25.61 13.35 -16.42
N SER A 685 24.71 12.94 -17.34
CA SER A 685 24.17 13.78 -18.40
C SER A 685 23.06 14.71 -17.89
N ASP A 686 22.74 15.77 -18.67
CA ASP A 686 21.58 16.64 -18.39
C ASP A 686 20.26 15.84 -18.36
N ALA A 687 20.16 14.80 -19.19
CA ALA A 687 19.02 13.88 -19.19
C ALA A 687 18.94 13.08 -17.89
N HIS A 688 20.08 12.65 -17.35
CA HIS A 688 20.14 12.00 -16.03
C HIS A 688 19.67 12.96 -14.92
N ALA A 689 20.19 14.18 -14.88
CA ALA A 689 19.76 15.19 -13.92
C ALA A 689 18.24 15.46 -13.99
N ALA A 690 17.69 15.54 -15.21
CA ALA A 690 16.26 15.72 -15.42
C ALA A 690 15.43 14.54 -14.90
N THR A 691 15.90 13.30 -15.09
CA THR A 691 15.20 12.11 -14.58
C THR A 691 15.33 11.93 -13.08
N VAL A 692 16.46 12.32 -12.46
CA VAL A 692 16.63 12.38 -10.99
C VAL A 692 15.59 13.34 -10.38
N ILE A 693 15.40 14.53 -10.96
CA ILE A 693 14.35 15.46 -10.50
C ILE A 693 12.96 14.83 -10.62
N GLY A 694 12.69 14.11 -11.71
CA GLY A 694 11.42 13.39 -11.89
C GLY A 694 11.18 12.33 -10.82
N ASP A 695 12.21 11.54 -10.50
CA ASP A 695 12.17 10.50 -9.46
C ASP A 695 11.98 11.11 -8.06
N THR A 696 12.73 12.17 -7.72
CA THR A 696 12.59 12.91 -6.46
C THR A 696 11.15 13.44 -6.24
N VAL A 697 10.49 13.92 -7.32
CA VAL A 697 9.05 14.28 -7.27
C VAL A 697 8.17 13.04 -7.11
N GLY A 698 8.56 11.93 -7.72
CA GLY A 698 7.84 10.65 -7.70
C GLY A 698 7.89 9.92 -6.37
N ASP A 699 8.94 10.08 -5.58
CA ASP A 699 9.17 9.36 -4.34
C ASP A 699 8.06 9.56 -3.29
N PRO A 700 7.65 10.79 -2.95
CA PRO A 700 6.49 10.99 -2.08
C PRO A 700 5.19 10.40 -2.65
N PHE A 701 5.07 10.29 -3.97
CA PHE A 701 3.90 9.74 -4.66
C PHE A 701 3.87 8.22 -4.55
N LYS A 702 4.95 7.54 -5.01
CA LYS A 702 4.98 6.08 -5.16
C LYS A 702 5.13 5.34 -3.84
N ASP A 703 5.83 5.92 -2.86
CA ASP A 703 6.27 5.22 -1.65
C ASP A 703 5.58 5.73 -0.37
N THR A 704 5.00 6.95 -0.38
CA THR A 704 4.29 7.50 0.79
C THR A 704 2.80 7.66 0.52
N ALA A 705 2.40 8.64 -0.27
CA ALA A 705 0.99 9.02 -0.41
C ALA A 705 0.16 7.94 -1.12
N GLY A 706 0.64 7.41 -2.24
CA GLY A 706 -0.08 6.39 -3.01
C GLY A 706 -0.41 5.14 -2.19
N PRO A 707 0.59 4.44 -1.67
CA PRO A 707 0.36 3.25 -0.85
C PRO A 707 -0.39 3.52 0.46
N ALA A 708 -0.24 4.70 1.06
CA ALA A 708 -0.94 5.06 2.31
C ALA A 708 -2.46 5.21 2.13
N ILE A 709 -2.94 5.41 0.91
CA ILE A 709 -4.39 5.43 0.61
C ILE A 709 -5.02 4.04 0.81
N ASN A 710 -4.27 2.94 0.62
CA ASN A 710 -4.79 1.59 0.81
C ASN A 710 -5.31 1.37 2.23
N PRO A 711 -4.50 1.52 3.29
CA PRO A 711 -4.99 1.41 4.65
C PRO A 711 -5.96 2.54 5.03
N LEU A 712 -5.84 3.75 4.47
CA LEU A 712 -6.80 4.84 4.71
C LEU A 712 -8.23 4.41 4.39
N ILE A 713 -8.47 3.88 3.19
CA ILE A 713 -9.80 3.45 2.75
C ILE A 713 -10.35 2.38 3.69
N LYS A 714 -9.52 1.38 4.04
CA LYS A 714 -9.94 0.26 4.91
C LYS A 714 -10.24 0.71 6.34
N VAL A 715 -9.41 1.59 6.92
CA VAL A 715 -9.66 2.18 8.25
C VAL A 715 -10.98 2.94 8.27
N MET A 716 -11.22 3.82 7.27
CA MET A 716 -12.48 4.56 7.19
C MET A 716 -13.70 3.63 7.08
N ASN A 717 -13.61 2.56 6.30
CA ASN A 717 -14.68 1.56 6.18
C ASN A 717 -14.92 0.81 7.50
N LEU A 718 -13.85 0.33 8.17
CA LEU A 718 -13.97 -0.41 9.42
C LEU A 718 -14.50 0.47 10.55
N VAL A 719 -14.04 1.72 10.67
CA VAL A 719 -14.62 2.68 11.61
C VAL A 719 -16.11 2.86 11.34
N SER A 720 -16.49 2.99 10.08
CA SER A 720 -17.90 3.17 9.69
C SER A 720 -18.77 1.95 10.06
N VAL A 721 -18.28 0.74 9.84
CA VAL A 721 -18.94 -0.51 10.27
C VAL A 721 -19.13 -0.52 11.78
N LEU A 722 -18.08 -0.21 12.54
CA LEU A 722 -18.07 -0.25 14.00
C LEU A 722 -19.00 0.81 14.64
N ILE A 723 -19.09 2.01 14.04
CA ILE A 723 -19.91 3.11 14.60
C ILE A 723 -21.35 3.09 14.08
N ALA A 724 -21.67 2.34 13.02
CA ALA A 724 -23.01 2.32 12.43
C ALA A 724 -24.12 1.98 13.44
N PRO A 725 -24.01 0.93 14.28
CA PRO A 725 -25.00 0.64 15.31
C PRO A 725 -25.13 1.78 16.35
N ALA A 726 -24.02 2.45 16.69
CA ALA A 726 -24.03 3.57 17.62
C ALA A 726 -24.77 4.80 17.05
N ILE A 727 -24.52 5.12 15.77
CA ILE A 727 -25.22 6.20 15.07
C ILE A 727 -26.73 5.93 15.06
N ILE A 728 -27.14 4.70 14.72
CA ILE A 728 -28.54 4.29 14.70
C ILE A 728 -29.15 4.42 16.11
N SER A 729 -28.47 3.89 17.13
CA SER A 729 -28.94 3.95 18.52
C SER A 729 -29.12 5.40 19.00
N VAL A 730 -28.09 6.24 18.87
CA VAL A 730 -28.14 7.64 19.32
C VAL A 730 -29.15 8.48 18.53
N THR A 731 -29.38 8.14 17.26
CA THR A 731 -30.33 8.90 16.43
C THR A 731 -31.78 8.54 16.74
N PHE A 732 -32.08 7.31 17.17
CA PHE A 732 -33.40 6.73 17.04
C PHE A 732 -34.00 6.10 18.32
N THR A 733 -33.18 5.92 19.36
CA THR A 733 -33.69 5.40 20.62
C THR A 733 -34.48 6.51 21.36
N THR A 734 -35.65 6.13 21.92
CA THR A 734 -36.46 7.02 22.78
C THR A 734 -35.62 7.58 23.93
N GLY A 735 -35.65 8.91 24.08
CA GLY A 735 -34.99 9.62 25.19
C GLY A 735 -33.56 10.05 24.92
N THR A 736 -32.97 9.76 23.77
CA THR A 736 -31.65 10.29 23.37
C THR A 736 -31.77 11.76 22.92
N SER A 737 -30.89 12.61 23.44
CA SER A 737 -30.85 14.02 23.04
C SER A 737 -30.04 14.17 21.73
N PRO A 738 -30.54 14.96 20.76
CA PRO A 738 -29.75 15.31 19.57
C PRO A 738 -28.40 15.95 19.88
N ILE A 739 -28.29 16.59 21.07
CA ILE A 739 -27.06 17.23 21.55
C ILE A 739 -25.93 16.21 21.65
N VAL A 740 -26.19 14.96 22.06
CA VAL A 740 -25.16 13.92 22.16
C VAL A 740 -24.60 13.60 20.79
N ARG A 741 -25.46 13.41 19.79
CA ARG A 741 -25.09 13.11 18.42
C ARG A 741 -24.22 14.20 17.81
N TYR A 742 -24.72 15.45 17.83
CA TYR A 742 -23.97 16.57 17.26
C TYR A 742 -22.74 16.94 18.09
N GLY A 743 -22.78 16.73 19.41
CA GLY A 743 -21.64 16.93 20.30
C GLY A 743 -20.46 16.04 19.92
N ILE A 744 -20.69 14.73 19.63
CA ILE A 744 -19.67 13.81 19.17
C ILE A 744 -19.08 14.29 17.83
N ALA A 745 -19.93 14.66 16.86
CA ALA A 745 -19.48 15.15 15.55
C ALA A 745 -18.63 16.43 15.66
N ILE A 746 -19.06 17.40 16.48
CA ILE A 746 -18.35 18.67 16.66
C ILE A 746 -17.00 18.44 17.34
N VAL A 747 -16.93 17.61 18.38
CA VAL A 747 -15.68 17.31 19.07
C VAL A 747 -14.69 16.66 18.10
N ALA A 748 -15.13 15.66 17.32
CA ALA A 748 -14.30 15.01 16.32
C ALA A 748 -13.82 16.01 15.23
N LEU A 749 -14.71 16.89 14.77
CA LEU A 749 -14.37 17.94 13.80
C LEU A 749 -13.34 18.93 14.37
N LEU A 750 -13.49 19.36 15.61
CA LEU A 750 -12.54 20.27 16.25
C LEU A 750 -11.15 19.64 16.41
N ILE A 751 -11.09 18.34 16.75
CA ILE A 751 -9.82 17.61 16.82
C ILE A 751 -9.15 17.56 15.44
N ILE A 752 -9.89 17.23 14.37
CA ILE A 752 -9.35 17.24 13.00
C ILE A 752 -8.88 18.65 12.61
N ALA A 753 -9.72 19.67 12.84
CA ALA A 753 -9.39 21.05 12.50
C ALA A 753 -8.13 21.52 13.23
N ALA A 754 -8.02 21.23 14.53
CA ALA A 754 -6.82 21.54 15.32
C ALA A 754 -5.57 20.80 14.77
N ALA A 755 -5.68 19.51 14.49
CA ALA A 755 -4.57 18.71 13.94
C ALA A 755 -4.10 19.25 12.58
N VAL A 756 -5.03 19.54 11.67
CA VAL A 756 -4.72 20.08 10.33
C VAL A 756 -4.12 21.50 10.44
N THR A 757 -4.67 22.35 11.32
CA THR A 757 -4.13 23.71 11.54
C THR A 757 -2.72 23.64 12.07
N VAL A 758 -2.46 22.80 13.08
CA VAL A 758 -1.11 22.59 13.64
C VAL A 758 -0.16 22.03 12.58
N SER A 759 -0.60 21.08 11.74
CA SER A 759 0.23 20.57 10.67
C SER A 759 0.57 21.63 9.62
N LYS A 760 -0.41 22.48 9.26
CA LYS A 760 -0.20 23.54 8.25
C LYS A 760 0.53 24.77 8.77
N SER A 761 0.51 25.03 10.08
CA SER A 761 1.25 26.14 10.70
C SER A 761 2.74 25.83 10.91
N ARG A 762 3.16 24.61 10.59
CA ARG A 762 4.57 24.25 10.61
C ARG A 762 5.22 24.76 9.32
N ASP A 763 6.25 25.54 9.48
CA ASP A 763 7.04 25.99 8.34
C ASP A 763 7.70 24.79 7.67
N ILE A 764 7.75 24.82 6.36
CA ILE A 764 8.65 23.94 5.62
C ILE A 764 10.02 24.47 5.98
N ALA A 765 10.85 23.69 6.67
CA ALA A 765 12.21 24.08 7.01
C ALA A 765 13.04 24.18 5.71
N ILE A 766 12.85 25.28 5.02
CA ILE A 766 13.64 25.70 3.86
C ILE A 766 14.43 26.91 4.38
N GLY A 767 15.57 26.66 4.98
CA GLY A 767 16.44 27.71 5.52
C GLY A 767 16.53 27.66 7.04
N GLY A 768 17.74 27.70 7.54
CA GLY A 768 18.03 28.03 8.94
C GLY A 768 17.30 29.31 9.36
N ASP A 769 17.42 29.66 10.65
CA ASP A 769 16.86 30.90 11.20
C ASP A 769 16.96 32.06 10.21
N GLU A 770 15.93 32.90 10.14
CA GLU A 770 15.88 34.12 9.29
C GLU A 770 17.13 35.02 9.38
N ASN A 771 18.08 34.71 10.28
CA ASN A 771 19.37 35.35 10.42
C ASN A 771 20.51 34.71 9.59
N ASP A 772 20.27 33.59 8.90
CA ASP A 772 21.19 32.99 7.94
C ASP A 772 20.83 33.37 6.50
N GLU A 773 20.37 34.59 6.24
CA GLU A 773 20.44 35.14 4.88
C GLU A 773 21.91 35.09 4.43
N PRO A 774 22.20 34.40 3.30
CA PRO A 774 23.56 34.48 2.75
C PRO A 774 23.86 35.96 2.52
N ALA A 775 25.00 36.41 3.04
CA ALA A 775 25.47 37.80 2.83
C ALA A 775 25.29 38.12 1.33
N GLU A 776 24.62 39.22 1.02
CA GLU A 776 24.43 39.67 -0.36
C GLU A 776 25.82 39.68 -1.07
N GLY A 777 26.07 38.70 -1.93
CA GLY A 777 27.29 38.59 -2.71
C GLY A 777 27.80 37.18 -3.01
N GLU A 778 27.34 36.13 -2.31
CA GLU A 778 27.72 34.75 -2.64
C GLU A 778 26.56 33.97 -3.22
N LEU A 779 26.27 34.20 -4.49
CA LEU A 779 25.69 33.18 -5.34
C LEU A 779 26.68 32.00 -5.36
N PRO A 780 26.25 30.74 -5.18
CA PRO A 780 27.12 29.60 -5.37
C PRO A 780 27.74 29.72 -6.76
N VAL A 781 29.04 29.90 -6.81
CA VAL A 781 29.81 29.85 -8.03
C VAL A 781 29.51 28.47 -8.63
N ALA A 782 28.76 28.44 -9.73
CA ALA A 782 28.69 27.26 -10.56
C ALA A 782 30.13 26.87 -10.88
N LEU A 783 30.59 25.73 -10.37
CA LEU A 783 31.86 25.17 -10.72
C LEU A 783 31.91 25.10 -12.25
N PRO A 784 32.96 25.63 -12.89
CA PRO A 784 33.08 25.55 -14.34
C PRO A 784 33.11 24.07 -14.72
N ALA A 785 32.24 23.67 -15.63
CA ALA A 785 32.26 22.35 -16.25
C ALA A 785 33.67 22.09 -16.75
N GLN A 786 34.41 21.19 -16.14
CA GLN A 786 35.68 20.70 -16.69
C GLN A 786 35.33 19.88 -17.94
N GLY A 787 35.44 20.52 -19.10
CA GLY A 787 35.41 19.77 -20.36
C GLY A 787 36.65 18.87 -20.42
N PRO A 788 36.57 17.73 -21.15
CA PRO A 788 37.68 16.80 -21.24
C PRO A 788 38.90 17.48 -21.87
N GLU A 789 40.02 17.48 -21.15
CA GLU A 789 41.33 17.89 -21.69
C GLU A 789 41.73 16.97 -22.85
N SER A 790 41.69 17.48 -24.04
CA SER A 790 42.30 16.83 -25.21
C SER A 790 43.81 17.07 -25.16
N VAL A 791 44.54 16.00 -24.86
CA VAL A 791 45.98 15.93 -25.05
C VAL A 791 46.28 15.85 -26.53
N VAL A 792 46.79 16.97 -27.14
CA VAL A 792 47.61 16.88 -28.37
C VAL A 792 48.70 17.92 -28.28
N GLY A 793 49.92 17.45 -28.28
CA GLY A 793 51.13 18.30 -28.30
C GLY A 793 51.60 18.68 -29.69
N GLY A 794 52.13 19.91 -29.75
CA GLY A 794 53.27 20.38 -30.51
C GLY A 794 53.08 20.79 -31.97
N PRO A 795 54.08 21.57 -32.55
CA PRO A 795 53.96 23.00 -32.64
C PRO A 795 54.05 23.54 -34.10
N GLY A 796 53.59 24.77 -34.32
CA GLY A 796 54.14 25.61 -35.40
C GLY A 796 53.16 26.17 -36.43
N GLY A 797 53.10 27.50 -36.57
CA GLY A 797 52.77 28.16 -37.85
C GLY A 797 51.72 29.29 -37.79
N GLU A 798 52.24 30.48 -37.74
CA GLU A 798 51.83 31.82 -38.11
C GLU A 798 50.44 32.12 -38.76
N ARG A 799 49.92 33.27 -38.32
CA ARG A 799 48.77 34.13 -38.81
C ARG A 799 48.83 34.48 -40.30
N PRO A 800 47.76 35.05 -40.97
CA PRO A 800 47.06 36.24 -40.49
C PRO A 800 45.59 36.46 -40.90
N VAL A 801 44.91 37.33 -40.16
CA VAL A 801 43.91 38.39 -40.47
C VAL A 801 43.11 38.31 -41.74
N GLY A 802 41.78 38.41 -41.60
CA GLY A 802 40.87 38.75 -42.72
C GLY A 802 39.45 39.03 -42.28
N ASP A 803 39.12 40.28 -42.10
CA ASP A 803 37.82 40.91 -41.92
C ASP A 803 36.96 40.73 -43.17
N ARG A 804 35.64 40.38 -43.00
CA ARG A 804 34.57 40.88 -43.87
C ARG A 804 33.17 40.55 -43.31
N ARG A 805 32.50 41.60 -42.94
CA ARG A 805 31.06 41.73 -42.92
C ARG A 805 30.49 41.47 -44.30
N ASP A 806 29.34 40.76 -44.39
CA ASP A 806 28.31 41.17 -45.37
C ASP A 806 26.92 40.68 -44.90
N ARG A 807 26.03 41.64 -44.90
CA ARG A 807 24.57 41.46 -44.82
C ARG A 807 24.06 40.86 -46.13
N VAL A 808 23.04 40.05 -46.10
CA VAL A 808 22.03 39.94 -47.17
C VAL A 808 20.66 39.65 -46.59
N GLU A 809 19.76 40.38 -47.04
CA GLU A 809 18.38 40.75 -47.03
C GLU A 809 17.38 39.62 -47.24
N LEU A 810 16.18 39.90 -46.72
CA LEU A 810 14.88 39.32 -47.02
C LEU A 810 14.51 39.34 -48.50
N GLY A 811 13.98 38.25 -49.02
CA GLY A 811 13.26 38.15 -50.29
C GLY A 811 11.96 37.37 -50.15
N LYS A 812 10.85 38.10 -50.39
CA LYS A 812 9.47 37.58 -50.55
C LYS A 812 9.31 36.96 -51.94
N GLY A 813 8.35 36.04 -52.07
CA GLY A 813 7.66 35.76 -53.35
C GLY A 813 7.09 34.35 -53.46
N ASP A 814 5.82 34.30 -53.30
CA ASP A 814 4.71 33.80 -54.14
C ASP A 814 4.48 32.29 -54.34
N ASP A 815 3.33 31.87 -53.87
CA ASP A 815 2.48 30.78 -54.38
C ASP A 815 2.12 30.90 -55.88
N PRO A 816 1.51 29.89 -56.58
CA PRO A 816 0.47 28.97 -56.12
C PRO A 816 0.34 27.60 -56.86
N VAL A 817 -0.60 26.76 -56.35
CA VAL A 817 -1.57 25.87 -57.09
C VAL A 817 -1.06 24.49 -57.59
N ASP A 818 -1.53 23.38 -57.09
CA ASP A 818 -2.65 22.54 -57.51
C ASP A 818 -2.68 21.19 -56.80
N ASP A 819 -3.81 20.85 -56.28
CA ASP A 819 -4.39 19.56 -55.96
C ASP A 819 -4.78 18.83 -57.28
N PRO A 820 -5.15 17.55 -57.43
CA PRO A 820 -5.79 16.64 -56.43
C PRO A 820 -5.57 15.13 -56.60
N GLU A 821 -6.26 14.41 -55.73
CA GLU A 821 -6.92 13.09 -55.95
C GLU A 821 -6.28 11.78 -55.48
N ARG A 822 -7.04 11.16 -54.51
CA ARG A 822 -7.56 9.75 -54.44
C ARG A 822 -6.56 8.66 -54.08
N THR A 823 -6.89 7.74 -53.29
CA THR A 823 -8.01 6.98 -52.72
C THR A 823 -7.49 5.83 -51.90
N SER A 824 -8.23 5.55 -50.84
CA SER A 824 -8.55 4.21 -50.26
C SER A 824 -7.50 3.11 -50.03
N VAL A 825 -7.30 2.61 -48.87
CA VAL A 825 -8.01 1.48 -48.16
C VAL A 825 -7.70 1.57 -46.67
#